data_25f51023ee3eb55421e71432e875dc37
#
_entry.id   25f51023ee3eb55421e71432e875dc37
#
_cell.length_a   1.000
_cell.length_b   1.000
_cell.length_c   1.000
_cell.angle_alpha   90.00
_cell.angle_beta   90.00
_cell.angle_gamma   90.00
#
_symmetry.space_group_name_H-M   'P 1'
#
loop_
_entity.id
_entity.type
_entity.pdbx_description
1 polymer ?
#
loop_
_entity_poly.entity_id
_entity_poly.type
_entity_poly.pdbx_seq_one_letter_code
_entity_poly.pdbx_strand_id
1 'polypeptide(L)'
;MKTALSDRILRPGWRKNMKKKLFAVLLAVLLVSTCLFAQSVYEVKHEEPSALPEAGAVVNGFKVVEVRDFDMLGAKIYQFEHIKTKATVLYIANEDTNRFFDIAFRTPAEEDTGVPHVFEHSTLSGSEKYPSKELSFNLQYQTYNTYMNATTYPTFTIYPVGSLSEDQLLALADFYTDSVLHPMVLEDKSIFDTEAWRYVLKNPDDDLTIAGTVYSEMRGAYNRKIKAERNFLGVLFLGSRAGNEYGGNPDRIPDLQWDDLKVYHAKYYHPSNTLSIIYGKLERWSEFLGLLDSYFSAYDYMEMDLRDYGYLPRNGSVTSEFDYPAEAGSDTTYAATVKYGFICGDADIETMNVVSAICDLAQDGSSVLMENLYDAMPYGNFTCSKDFSGPELVIEFTADNVRPEDDALFRSIVDSSMAQIAAEGFDPEAVDTFAASEMIDALLIGDRTDKGVSVMSNITNYWAGTGELYGFLDYLDSSSSYRSWNEDGTFKDVITRYVVYNPCWALVTTKSVAGLQEEKDAALASRLAEIKASMSSEEIEAIVAATNNPLETNPDTAAMVRKLQVVGVESLPEEYRIYDIEDTTGADGIRRLWAKTDVTDVGYAGIMLDASGLRQDQIHYFKLWTSLIGELDTTSHTRAELSNLRSRYHYDGAVKISVLEDKVSGEMTPRLRFSFTALDEDMSRAFDLMHELLFDNIYDADRIRDKVSNIRIALRQSLSRADQILPLFRAFSTAEESNAYWNYASYIDYYYFIESISELLETEPETVVSALKEIADYFNNSTNGIILFAGNRESRDNFMKIADAFMASLENRPIVRQEYDLNVADSSEAIILENNINYNVIFAPSSVLGYERASGDMTALSAIVQDMYLMPELRDRRGAYGAYIYVEDEGIYSYTYRDPNIADSYAVYDGLADFMENIRIDQETLNGYILATYSRLAIGSGELSGASDALANAVRHEDQTVVLDKMRSLKTMKAESFAQTYGPLFRKLVDNYRYYTTGNASAISKVADSFSTVLDPFGGR
;
A
#
# COMPACT_ATOMS: atom_id res chain seq x y z
N MET A 1 24.06 47.01 58.81
CA MET A 1 23.30 48.06 59.46
C MET A 1 21.82 47.78 59.22
N LYS A 2 21.23 47.14 60.34
CA LYS A 2 19.76 47.01 60.47
C LYS A 2 19.24 48.34 61.00
N THR A 3 17.99 48.62 60.63
CA THR A 3 17.00 49.53 61.21
C THR A 3 16.61 50.72 60.30
N ALA A 4 15.30 50.82 60.28
CA ALA A 4 14.45 51.95 59.92
C ALA A 4 13.92 51.96 58.47
N LEU A 5 12.72 51.38 58.30
CA LEU A 5 11.57 52.00 57.68
C LEU A 5 10.28 51.23 57.99
N SER A 6 9.74 51.47 59.16
CA SER A 6 8.36 51.19 59.51
C SER A 6 7.51 52.48 59.37
N ASP A 7 6.27 52.22 58.92
CA ASP A 7 5.14 53.14 58.95
C ASP A 7 5.03 54.29 57.92
N ARG A 8 4.38 53.97 56.79
CA ARG A 8 3.33 54.88 56.23
C ARG A 8 2.06 54.08 55.89
N ILE A 9 1.05 54.31 56.72
CA ILE A 9 -0.29 53.79 56.62
C ILE A 9 -0.90 54.30 55.30
N LEU A 10 -1.16 53.43 54.36
CA LEU A 10 -1.91 53.73 53.14
C LEU A 10 -3.41 53.75 53.41
N ARG A 11 -4.08 54.85 53.11
CA ARG A 11 -5.51 55.10 53.27
C ARG A 11 -6.37 54.09 52.46
N PRO A 12 -7.57 53.66 52.92
CA PRO A 12 -8.42 52.62 52.34
C PRO A 12 -8.89 52.83 50.90
N GLY A 13 -8.86 54.06 50.39
CA GLY A 13 -9.26 54.39 49.00
C GLY A 13 -8.25 53.98 47.91
N TRP A 14 -6.97 53.79 48.25
CA TRP A 14 -5.93 53.43 47.25
C TRP A 14 -5.96 51.93 46.88
N ARG A 15 -6.33 51.07 47.82
CA ARG A 15 -6.45 49.63 47.54
C ARG A 15 -7.59 49.29 46.55
N LYS A 16 -8.68 50.06 46.55
CA LYS A 16 -9.83 49.88 45.63
C LYS A 16 -9.51 50.28 44.19
N ASN A 17 -8.72 51.37 43.99
CA ASN A 17 -8.32 51.83 42.68
C ASN A 17 -7.15 51.02 42.08
N MET A 18 -6.24 50.47 42.95
CA MET A 18 -5.17 49.64 42.48
C MET A 18 -5.67 48.24 42.05
N LYS A 19 -6.65 47.66 42.80
CA LYS A 19 -7.30 46.39 42.37
C LYS A 19 -8.12 46.58 41.07
N LYS A 20 -8.78 47.70 40.87
CA LYS A 20 -9.50 47.99 39.61
C LYS A 20 -8.52 48.24 38.46
N LYS A 21 -7.38 48.89 38.66
CA LYS A 21 -6.37 49.06 37.63
C LYS A 21 -5.62 47.76 37.38
N LEU A 22 -5.33 46.92 38.39
CA LEU A 22 -4.73 45.58 38.23
C LEU A 22 -5.70 44.64 37.48
N PHE A 23 -7.00 44.71 37.83
CA PHE A 23 -8.04 43.93 37.16
C PHE A 23 -8.25 44.39 35.69
N ALA A 24 -8.21 45.71 35.45
CA ALA A 24 -8.28 46.25 34.08
C ALA A 24 -7.02 45.91 33.25
N VAL A 25 -5.82 45.88 33.89
CA VAL A 25 -4.58 45.45 33.20
C VAL A 25 -4.59 43.93 32.99
N LEU A 26 -5.05 43.12 33.96
CA LEU A 26 -5.25 41.66 33.77
C LEU A 26 -6.34 41.38 32.71
N LEU A 27 -7.43 42.13 32.67
CA LEU A 27 -8.45 41.96 31.65
C LEU A 27 -7.95 42.44 30.27
N ALA A 28 -7.13 43.50 30.21
CA ALA A 28 -6.49 43.91 28.98
C ALA A 28 -5.37 42.94 28.52
N VAL A 29 -4.65 42.33 29.40
CA VAL A 29 -3.66 41.27 29.11
C VAL A 29 -4.37 39.97 28.69
N LEU A 30 -5.51 39.62 29.32
CA LEU A 30 -6.35 38.51 28.88
C LEU A 30 -7.03 38.77 27.52
N LEU A 31 -7.50 40.02 27.26
CA LEU A 31 -8.04 40.39 25.96
C LEU A 31 -7.00 40.52 24.88
N VAL A 32 -5.75 40.90 25.19
CA VAL A 32 -4.63 40.89 24.26
C VAL A 32 -4.10 39.48 24.03
N SER A 33 -4.09 38.61 25.05
CA SER A 33 -3.75 37.18 24.85
C SER A 33 -4.83 36.42 24.09
N THR A 34 -6.13 36.72 24.30
CA THR A 34 -7.21 36.14 23.48
C THR A 34 -7.27 36.72 22.05
N CYS A 35 -6.71 37.90 21.80
CA CYS A 35 -6.56 38.43 20.43
C CYS A 35 -5.27 37.98 19.72
N LEU A 36 -4.28 37.45 20.45
CA LEU A 36 -3.05 36.87 19.87
C LEU A 36 -3.17 35.38 19.55
N PHE A 37 -4.25 34.69 19.99
CA PHE A 37 -4.50 33.27 19.68
C PHE A 37 -5.54 33.05 18.60
N ALA A 38 -6.00 34.08 17.90
CA ALA A 38 -6.68 33.91 16.63
C ALA A 38 -5.64 34.10 15.50
N GLN A 39 -4.68 33.20 15.40
CA GLN A 39 -4.01 33.04 14.11
C GLN A 39 -5.10 32.62 13.13
N SER A 40 -5.36 33.48 12.17
CA SER A 40 -6.31 33.24 11.10
C SER A 40 -5.87 32.00 10.34
N VAL A 41 -6.77 31.06 10.14
CA VAL A 41 -6.64 30.07 9.04
C VAL A 41 -6.20 30.86 7.81
N TYR A 42 -5.27 30.30 7.03
CA TYR A 42 -4.87 30.94 5.76
C TYR A 42 -6.14 31.26 4.97
N GLU A 43 -6.46 32.52 4.81
CA GLU A 43 -7.54 32.93 3.96
C GLU A 43 -7.10 32.72 2.52
N VAL A 44 -7.73 31.76 1.84
CA VAL A 44 -7.57 31.56 0.41
C VAL A 44 -7.88 32.89 -0.29
N LYS A 45 -6.85 33.56 -0.77
CA LYS A 45 -7.00 34.78 -1.53
C LYS A 45 -7.26 34.38 -2.97
N HIS A 46 -8.43 34.68 -3.50
CA HIS A 46 -8.70 34.52 -4.94
C HIS A 46 -7.92 35.58 -5.72
N GLU A 47 -6.67 35.31 -6.04
CA GLU A 47 -5.86 36.13 -6.94
C GLU A 47 -6.13 35.69 -8.39
N GLU A 48 -5.89 36.59 -9.34
CA GLU A 48 -5.97 36.26 -10.77
C GLU A 48 -4.89 35.20 -11.11
N PRO A 49 -5.16 34.30 -12.07
CA PRO A 49 -4.20 33.28 -12.49
C PRO A 49 -2.82 33.88 -12.78
N SER A 50 -1.77 33.34 -12.16
CA SER A 50 -0.42 33.86 -12.33
C SER A 50 0.25 33.23 -13.54
N ALA A 51 0.88 34.03 -14.40
CA ALA A 51 1.75 33.49 -15.44
C ALA A 51 2.92 32.71 -14.82
N LEU A 52 3.29 31.59 -15.43
CA LEU A 52 4.44 30.79 -15.00
C LEU A 52 5.74 31.62 -15.13
N PRO A 53 6.66 31.55 -14.13
CA PRO A 53 7.80 32.43 -14.06
C PRO A 53 8.97 31.93 -14.93
N GLU A 54 9.86 32.83 -15.29
CA GLU A 54 11.15 32.50 -15.93
C GLU A 54 12.25 32.27 -14.86
N ALA A 55 13.32 31.55 -15.24
CA ALA A 55 14.47 31.34 -14.37
C ALA A 55 15.07 32.70 -13.91
N GLY A 56 15.42 32.77 -12.62
CA GLY A 56 15.89 33.98 -11.96
C GLY A 56 14.82 34.92 -11.41
N ALA A 57 13.53 34.69 -11.72
CA ALA A 57 12.43 35.45 -11.13
C ALA A 57 12.33 35.20 -9.61
N VAL A 58 11.75 36.16 -8.88
CA VAL A 58 11.45 36.02 -7.45
C VAL A 58 9.95 36.16 -7.25
N VAL A 59 9.35 35.14 -6.60
CA VAL A 59 7.92 35.06 -6.30
C VAL A 59 7.75 34.65 -4.82
N ASN A 60 7.03 35.44 -4.04
CA ASN A 60 6.67 35.11 -2.65
C ASN A 60 7.85 34.53 -1.83
N GLY A 61 8.98 35.26 -1.75
CA GLY A 61 10.15 34.84 -0.98
C GLY A 61 11.04 33.76 -1.62
N PHE A 62 10.64 33.21 -2.76
CA PHE A 62 11.37 32.17 -3.49
C PHE A 62 11.97 32.69 -4.79
N LYS A 63 13.17 32.21 -5.09
CA LYS A 63 13.85 32.46 -6.37
C LYS A 63 13.70 31.23 -7.25
N VAL A 64 13.30 31.40 -8.50
CA VAL A 64 13.33 30.35 -9.53
C VAL A 64 14.81 30.06 -9.86
N VAL A 65 15.26 28.85 -9.55
CA VAL A 65 16.66 28.42 -9.80
C VAL A 65 16.78 27.82 -11.18
N GLU A 66 15.84 26.96 -11.54
CA GLU A 66 15.84 26.20 -12.80
C GLU A 66 14.42 26.03 -13.32
N VAL A 67 14.29 25.89 -14.64
CA VAL A 67 13.06 25.48 -15.33
C VAL A 67 13.46 24.42 -16.35
N ARG A 68 12.85 23.22 -16.26
CA ARG A 68 13.15 22.06 -17.09
C ARG A 68 11.87 21.51 -17.72
N ASP A 69 11.89 21.21 -19.01
CA ASP A 69 10.82 20.45 -19.67
C ASP A 69 11.03 18.95 -19.40
N PHE A 70 9.93 18.22 -19.19
CA PHE A 70 9.94 16.77 -18.99
C PHE A 70 8.78 16.13 -19.75
N ASP A 71 9.06 15.68 -20.96
CA ASP A 71 8.06 15.28 -21.95
C ASP A 71 7.28 14.02 -21.54
N MET A 72 7.92 13.08 -20.83
CA MET A 72 7.27 11.83 -20.39
C MET A 72 6.08 12.06 -19.44
N LEU A 73 6.10 13.14 -18.64
CA LEU A 73 4.96 13.54 -17.81
C LEU A 73 4.12 14.65 -18.46
N GLY A 74 4.45 15.08 -19.69
CA GLY A 74 3.86 16.29 -20.30
C GLY A 74 4.01 17.50 -19.39
N ALA A 75 5.12 17.60 -18.66
CA ALA A 75 5.29 18.53 -17.55
C ALA A 75 6.40 19.55 -17.81
N LYS A 76 6.26 20.72 -17.19
CA LYS A 76 7.34 21.66 -16.99
C LYS A 76 7.64 21.77 -15.50
N ILE A 77 8.89 21.56 -15.12
CA ILE A 77 9.32 21.53 -13.71
C ILE A 77 10.01 22.83 -13.37
N TYR A 78 9.53 23.48 -12.33
CA TYR A 78 10.08 24.71 -11.79
C TYR A 78 10.73 24.43 -10.45
N GLN A 79 12.04 24.66 -10.35
CA GLN A 79 12.76 24.57 -9.08
C GLN A 79 12.84 25.96 -8.44
N PHE A 80 12.35 26.06 -7.21
CA PHE A 80 12.42 27.26 -6.38
C PHE A 80 13.33 27.04 -5.17
N GLU A 81 14.07 28.06 -4.79
CA GLU A 81 14.84 28.14 -3.55
C GLU A 81 14.32 29.27 -2.69
N HIS A 82 13.91 28.98 -1.45
CA HIS A 82 13.53 30.03 -0.49
C HIS A 82 14.75 30.89 -0.11
N ILE A 83 14.66 32.22 -0.29
CA ILE A 83 15.81 33.13 -0.18
C ILE A 83 16.45 33.08 1.20
N LYS A 84 15.64 32.99 2.29
CA LYS A 84 16.13 33.04 3.66
C LYS A 84 16.62 31.67 4.15
N THR A 85 15.86 30.62 4.01
CA THR A 85 16.14 29.30 4.62
C THR A 85 16.78 28.29 3.69
N LYS A 86 16.83 28.58 2.37
CA LYS A 86 17.30 27.66 1.32
C LYS A 86 16.43 26.41 1.13
N ALA A 87 15.21 26.42 1.67
CA ALA A 87 14.23 25.39 1.40
C ALA A 87 14.02 25.23 -0.11
N THR A 88 13.90 23.99 -0.58
CA THR A 88 13.66 23.67 -1.98
C THR A 88 12.19 23.39 -2.21
N VAL A 89 11.62 23.97 -3.26
CA VAL A 89 10.27 23.65 -3.74
C VAL A 89 10.35 23.28 -5.22
N LEU A 90 9.73 22.17 -5.60
CA LEU A 90 9.49 21.81 -7.00
C LEU A 90 8.02 22.02 -7.34
N TYR A 91 7.74 22.66 -8.46
CA TYR A 91 6.41 22.65 -9.07
C TYR A 91 6.45 21.87 -10.38
N ILE A 92 5.77 20.72 -10.41
CA ILE A 92 5.63 19.85 -11.59
C ILE A 92 4.32 20.24 -12.27
N ALA A 93 4.41 21.20 -13.17
CA ALA A 93 3.26 21.77 -13.88
C ALA A 93 2.88 20.90 -15.07
N ASN A 94 1.71 20.27 -15.03
CA ASN A 94 1.12 19.49 -16.12
C ASN A 94 -0.41 19.68 -16.18
N GLU A 95 -1.11 18.94 -17.02
CA GLU A 95 -2.56 19.04 -17.19
C GLU A 95 -3.38 18.15 -16.24
N ASP A 96 -2.75 17.46 -15.28
CA ASP A 96 -3.45 16.60 -14.34
C ASP A 96 -4.34 17.40 -13.39
N THR A 97 -5.61 17.04 -13.33
CA THR A 97 -6.60 17.66 -12.44
C THR A 97 -6.62 17.03 -11.04
N ASN A 98 -6.01 15.86 -10.85
CA ASN A 98 -5.75 15.30 -9.53
C ASN A 98 -4.42 15.88 -9.01
N ARG A 99 -4.54 16.96 -8.25
CA ARG A 99 -3.42 17.79 -7.80
C ARG A 99 -2.90 17.30 -6.48
N PHE A 100 -1.58 17.45 -6.26
CA PHE A 100 -0.94 17.03 -5.02
C PHE A 100 -0.01 18.10 -4.47
N PHE A 101 0.13 18.06 -3.16
CA PHE A 101 1.14 18.79 -2.39
C PHE A 101 1.84 17.81 -1.47
N ASP A 102 3.17 17.92 -1.37
CA ASP A 102 3.97 17.16 -0.40
C ASP A 102 4.95 18.09 0.30
N ILE A 103 5.19 17.84 1.57
CA ILE A 103 6.28 18.43 2.34
C ILE A 103 7.07 17.32 2.99
N ALA A 104 8.32 17.15 2.59
CA ALA A 104 9.19 16.08 3.00
C ALA A 104 10.40 16.59 3.77
N PHE A 105 10.91 15.77 4.68
CA PHE A 105 12.12 16.04 5.46
C PHE A 105 13.06 14.83 5.42
N ARG A 106 14.36 15.06 5.44
CA ARG A 106 15.31 13.99 5.74
C ARG A 106 15.24 13.67 7.22
N THR A 107 14.94 12.42 7.55
CA THR A 107 14.61 11.95 8.90
C THR A 107 15.30 10.63 9.21
N PRO A 108 16.65 10.55 9.19
CA PRO A 108 17.34 9.29 9.44
C PRO A 108 17.11 8.80 10.88
N ALA A 109 17.02 7.47 11.06
CA ALA A 109 16.93 6.86 12.37
C ALA A 109 18.28 6.94 13.10
N GLU A 110 18.30 7.54 14.30
CA GLU A 110 19.52 7.62 15.13
C GLU A 110 19.73 6.38 16.00
N GLU A 111 18.66 5.63 16.26
CA GLU A 111 18.62 4.39 17.03
C GLU A 111 17.41 3.53 16.63
N ASP A 112 17.26 2.34 17.23
CA ASP A 112 16.22 1.35 16.87
C ASP A 112 14.86 1.60 17.54
N THR A 113 14.65 2.72 18.23
CA THR A 113 13.39 3.03 18.92
C THR A 113 12.27 3.46 18.00
N GLY A 114 12.57 3.71 16.70
CA GLY A 114 11.58 4.13 15.72
C GLY A 114 11.11 5.58 15.89
N VAL A 115 11.95 6.46 16.45
CA VAL A 115 11.58 7.87 16.64
C VAL A 115 11.07 8.55 15.37
N PRO A 116 11.60 8.29 14.13
CA PRO A 116 11.05 8.86 12.90
C PRO A 116 9.58 8.48 12.68
N HIS A 117 9.25 7.20 12.84
CA HIS A 117 7.91 6.63 12.63
C HIS A 117 6.91 7.09 13.71
N VAL A 118 7.34 7.05 14.97
CA VAL A 118 6.52 7.60 16.07
C VAL A 118 6.25 9.08 15.86
N PHE A 119 7.24 9.83 15.39
CA PHE A 119 7.07 11.26 15.11
C PHE A 119 6.12 11.50 13.94
N GLU A 120 6.19 10.70 12.87
CA GLU A 120 5.26 10.75 11.74
C GLU A 120 3.81 10.60 12.19
N HIS A 121 3.47 9.53 12.95
CA HIS A 121 2.14 9.31 13.53
C HIS A 121 1.70 10.47 14.45
N SER A 122 2.62 10.98 15.27
CA SER A 122 2.32 12.02 16.25
C SER A 122 2.11 13.40 15.63
N THR A 123 2.71 13.66 14.47
CA THR A 123 2.73 14.97 13.80
C THR A 123 1.33 15.40 13.35
N LEU A 124 0.56 14.48 12.77
CA LEU A 124 -0.80 14.77 12.29
C LEU A 124 -1.87 14.71 13.40
N SER A 125 -1.45 14.44 14.65
CA SER A 125 -2.34 14.45 15.82
C SER A 125 -2.51 15.83 16.43
N GLY A 126 -2.65 16.86 15.57
CA GLY A 126 -2.89 18.26 15.94
C GLY A 126 -1.65 19.14 15.91
N SER A 127 -1.87 20.44 15.77
CA SER A 127 -0.84 21.45 15.68
C SER A 127 -1.21 22.73 16.44
N GLU A 128 -0.30 23.72 16.44
CA GLU A 128 -0.56 25.00 17.09
C GLU A 128 -1.81 25.70 16.52
N LYS A 129 -1.95 25.70 15.20
CA LYS A 129 -3.09 26.33 14.49
C LYS A 129 -4.33 25.45 14.50
N TYR A 130 -4.17 24.14 14.59
CA TYR A 130 -5.21 23.12 14.51
C TYR A 130 -5.14 22.16 15.71
N PRO A 131 -5.45 22.61 16.95
CA PRO A 131 -5.21 21.86 18.17
C PRO A 131 -6.27 20.77 18.44
N SER A 132 -6.34 19.74 17.56
CA SER A 132 -7.20 18.57 17.72
C SER A 132 -6.49 17.30 17.29
N LYS A 133 -6.46 16.29 18.18
CA LYS A 133 -5.79 15.00 17.97
C LYS A 133 -6.43 14.15 16.86
N GLU A 134 -7.71 14.32 16.63
CA GLU A 134 -8.50 13.51 15.69
C GLU A 134 -8.64 14.19 14.32
N LEU A 135 -8.05 15.38 14.14
CA LEU A 135 -8.37 16.24 13.01
C LEU A 135 -7.96 15.61 11.67
N SER A 136 -6.80 14.98 11.56
CA SER A 136 -6.34 14.37 10.31
C SER A 136 -7.30 13.27 9.81
N PHE A 137 -7.74 12.38 10.70
CA PHE A 137 -8.71 11.34 10.35
C PHE A 137 -10.05 11.95 9.94
N ASN A 138 -10.54 12.95 10.70
CA ASN A 138 -11.78 13.64 10.34
C ASN A 138 -11.66 14.34 8.97
N LEU A 139 -10.52 14.98 8.66
CA LEU A 139 -10.31 15.61 7.36
C LEU A 139 -10.30 14.60 6.22
N GLN A 140 -9.70 13.41 6.44
CA GLN A 140 -9.69 12.33 5.46
C GLN A 140 -11.10 11.86 5.10
N TYR A 141 -12.01 11.81 6.08
CA TYR A 141 -13.39 11.38 5.88
C TYR A 141 -14.36 12.52 5.56
N GLN A 142 -13.97 13.80 5.74
CA GLN A 142 -14.90 14.91 5.69
C GLN A 142 -14.44 16.08 4.82
N THR A 143 -13.48 15.87 3.89
CA THR A 143 -13.08 16.90 2.92
C THR A 143 -13.04 16.38 1.50
N TYR A 144 -12.98 17.28 0.52
CA TYR A 144 -12.86 16.92 -0.90
C TYR A 144 -11.41 16.58 -1.24
N ASN A 145 -10.88 15.56 -0.58
CA ASN A 145 -9.53 15.06 -0.80
C ASN A 145 -9.54 13.77 -1.63
N THR A 146 -8.48 13.54 -2.40
CA THR A 146 -8.25 12.31 -3.15
C THR A 146 -7.21 11.43 -2.49
N TYR A 147 -6.35 12.02 -1.66
CA TYR A 147 -5.28 11.35 -0.94
C TYR A 147 -4.92 12.16 0.31
N MET A 148 -4.79 11.49 1.44
CA MET A 148 -4.23 12.06 2.68
C MET A 148 -3.48 10.95 3.40
N ASN A 149 -2.15 11.10 3.56
CA ASN A 149 -1.31 10.12 4.26
C ASN A 149 -0.04 10.78 4.78
N ALA A 150 0.76 10.02 5.52
CA ALA A 150 2.16 10.24 5.79
C ALA A 150 2.89 8.91 5.65
N THR A 151 4.19 8.92 5.37
CA THR A 151 4.97 7.69 5.24
C THR A 151 6.43 7.95 5.63
N THR A 152 6.94 7.13 6.53
CA THR A 152 8.34 7.14 6.94
C THR A 152 9.14 6.10 6.16
N TYR A 153 10.21 6.54 5.53
CA TYR A 153 11.21 5.73 4.83
C TYR A 153 12.54 5.69 5.62
N PRO A 154 13.51 4.89 5.23
CA PRO A 154 14.77 4.76 5.96
C PRO A 154 15.49 6.08 6.29
N THR A 155 15.38 7.07 5.42
CA THR A 155 16.13 8.34 5.52
C THR A 155 15.28 9.59 5.40
N PHE A 156 13.97 9.45 5.12
CA PHE A 156 13.07 10.59 4.96
C PHE A 156 11.65 10.26 5.34
N THR A 157 10.85 11.30 5.59
CA THR A 157 9.41 11.20 5.83
C THR A 157 8.70 12.16 4.88
N ILE A 158 7.63 11.68 4.23
CA ILE A 158 6.76 12.46 3.33
C ILE A 158 5.38 12.67 3.96
N TYR A 159 4.77 13.78 3.60
CA TYR A 159 3.44 14.20 4.04
C TYR A 159 2.60 14.63 2.84
N PRO A 160 2.21 13.70 1.96
CA PRO A 160 1.49 14.01 0.74
C PRO A 160 -0.02 14.15 0.97
N VAL A 161 -0.61 15.10 0.24
CA VAL A 161 -2.05 15.33 0.20
C VAL A 161 -2.50 15.65 -1.21
N GLY A 162 -3.69 15.17 -1.60
CA GLY A 162 -4.24 15.34 -2.95
C GLY A 162 -5.69 15.83 -2.95
N SER A 163 -6.06 16.59 -3.98
CA SER A 163 -7.44 17.02 -4.21
C SER A 163 -7.72 17.35 -5.67
N LEU A 164 -8.95 17.11 -6.12
CA LEU A 164 -9.47 17.60 -7.40
C LEU A 164 -9.75 19.12 -7.37
N SER A 165 -9.81 19.74 -6.19
CA SER A 165 -10.00 21.18 -6.00
C SER A 165 -8.71 21.85 -5.55
N GLU A 166 -8.27 22.89 -6.28
CA GLU A 166 -7.11 23.69 -5.91
C GLU A 166 -7.29 24.41 -4.57
N ASP A 167 -8.50 24.94 -4.29
CA ASP A 167 -8.85 25.57 -3.01
C ASP A 167 -8.71 24.58 -1.85
N GLN A 168 -9.24 23.35 -2.02
CA GLN A 168 -9.16 22.33 -1.00
C GLN A 168 -7.74 21.89 -0.78
N LEU A 169 -6.95 21.72 -1.85
CA LEU A 169 -5.54 21.36 -1.75
C LEU A 169 -4.75 22.42 -0.97
N LEU A 170 -4.97 23.70 -1.23
CA LEU A 170 -4.30 24.78 -0.53
C LEU A 170 -4.64 24.81 0.97
N ALA A 171 -5.92 24.58 1.32
CA ALA A 171 -6.34 24.50 2.71
C ALA A 171 -5.71 23.29 3.45
N LEU A 172 -5.61 22.14 2.78
CA LEU A 172 -4.97 20.94 3.33
C LEU A 172 -3.44 21.10 3.39
N ALA A 173 -2.81 21.79 2.42
CA ALA A 173 -1.39 22.12 2.45
C ALA A 173 -1.03 23.00 3.66
N ASP A 174 -1.91 23.96 4.04
CA ASP A 174 -1.75 24.76 5.25
C ASP A 174 -1.81 23.88 6.52
N PHE A 175 -2.78 22.96 6.58
CA PHE A 175 -2.87 22.00 7.70
C PHE A 175 -1.62 21.15 7.83
N TYR A 176 -1.14 20.56 6.71
CA TYR A 176 0.06 19.71 6.73
C TYR A 176 1.31 20.50 7.10
N THR A 177 1.49 21.70 6.55
CA THR A 177 2.64 22.55 6.84
C THR A 177 2.71 22.96 8.31
N ASP A 178 1.56 23.36 8.90
CA ASP A 178 1.50 23.69 10.33
C ASP A 178 1.75 22.45 11.21
N SER A 179 1.18 21.31 10.83
CA SER A 179 1.32 20.06 11.57
C SER A 179 2.78 19.59 11.64
N VAL A 180 3.56 19.70 10.57
CA VAL A 180 4.96 19.27 10.57
C VAL A 180 5.90 20.26 11.26
N LEU A 181 5.60 21.57 11.21
CA LEU A 181 6.47 22.59 11.79
C LEU A 181 6.12 22.94 13.25
N HIS A 182 4.85 22.82 13.64
CA HIS A 182 4.33 23.19 14.96
C HIS A 182 3.42 22.10 15.56
N PRO A 183 3.87 20.82 15.62
CA PRO A 183 3.01 19.72 16.06
C PRO A 183 2.71 19.79 17.56
N MET A 184 1.47 19.47 17.92
CA MET A 184 0.98 19.52 19.30
C MET A 184 1.67 18.49 20.21
N VAL A 185 2.22 17.41 19.67
CA VAL A 185 2.96 16.40 20.44
C VAL A 185 4.15 16.97 21.23
N LEU A 186 4.71 18.09 20.80
CA LEU A 186 5.82 18.74 21.53
C LEU A 186 5.37 19.31 22.89
N GLU A 187 4.08 19.62 23.06
CA GLU A 187 3.50 20.20 24.26
C GLU A 187 2.56 19.22 25.00
N ASP A 188 1.92 18.28 24.29
CA ASP A 188 0.98 17.30 24.84
C ASP A 188 1.52 15.87 24.79
N LYS A 189 2.04 15.40 25.96
CA LYS A 189 2.55 14.04 26.11
C LYS A 189 1.51 12.95 25.81
N SER A 190 0.22 13.21 25.95
CA SER A 190 -0.78 12.17 25.75
C SER A 190 -0.85 11.68 24.29
N ILE A 191 -0.37 12.49 23.31
CA ILE A 191 -0.22 12.06 21.92
C ILE A 191 0.89 11.01 21.84
N PHE A 192 2.03 11.26 22.46
CA PHE A 192 3.10 10.27 22.57
C PHE A 192 2.61 8.96 23.22
N ASP A 193 1.90 9.06 24.33
CA ASP A 193 1.38 7.89 25.06
C ASP A 193 0.38 7.07 24.21
N THR A 194 -0.29 7.69 23.24
CA THR A 194 -1.20 7.01 22.30
C THR A 194 -0.45 6.44 21.12
N GLU A 195 0.38 7.25 20.46
CA GLU A 195 1.01 6.86 19.19
C GLU A 195 2.27 5.99 19.40
N ALA A 196 3.13 6.30 20.38
CA ALA A 196 4.34 5.52 20.62
C ALA A 196 4.07 4.25 21.41
N TRP A 197 4.00 4.41 22.74
CA TRP A 197 3.77 3.30 23.66
C TRP A 197 3.35 3.80 25.05
N ARG A 198 2.62 2.95 25.81
CA ARG A 198 2.26 3.15 27.21
C ARG A 198 2.06 1.82 27.92
N TYR A 199 2.14 1.83 29.24
CA TYR A 199 1.66 0.71 30.06
C TYR A 199 0.14 0.70 30.14
N VAL A 200 -0.44 -0.52 30.17
CA VAL A 200 -1.88 -0.74 30.23
C VAL A 200 -2.24 -1.71 31.34
N LEU A 201 -3.23 -1.34 32.15
CA LEU A 201 -3.88 -2.16 33.18
C LEU A 201 -5.37 -1.87 33.20
N LYS A 202 -6.23 -2.86 32.95
CA LYS A 202 -7.70 -2.70 33.12
C LYS A 202 -8.10 -2.69 34.59
N ASN A 203 -7.47 -3.54 35.41
CA ASN A 203 -7.65 -3.61 36.86
C ASN A 203 -6.27 -3.67 37.55
N PRO A 204 -6.18 -3.29 38.86
CA PRO A 204 -4.91 -3.32 39.57
C PRO A 204 -4.26 -4.71 39.65
N ASP A 205 -5.05 -5.77 39.63
CA ASP A 205 -4.58 -7.16 39.76
C ASP A 205 -4.18 -7.80 38.41
N ASP A 206 -4.55 -7.20 37.29
CA ASP A 206 -4.23 -7.71 35.96
C ASP A 206 -2.73 -7.66 35.65
N ASP A 207 -2.25 -8.47 34.73
CA ASP A 207 -0.86 -8.40 34.26
C ASP A 207 -0.63 -7.08 33.50
N LEU A 208 0.53 -6.45 33.76
CA LEU A 208 0.96 -5.24 33.09
C LEU A 208 1.25 -5.57 31.63
N THR A 209 0.71 -4.78 30.71
CA THR A 209 0.95 -4.90 29.26
C THR A 209 1.41 -3.59 28.66
N ILE A 210 1.87 -3.63 27.40
CA ILE A 210 2.25 -2.44 26.63
C ILE A 210 1.26 -2.30 25.47
N ALA A 211 0.82 -1.07 25.21
CA ALA A 211 0.06 -0.67 24.05
C ALA A 211 0.60 0.64 23.47
N GLY A 212 0.27 0.93 22.23
CA GLY A 212 0.62 2.12 21.46
C GLY A 212 0.40 1.81 19.98
N THR A 213 0.06 2.81 19.18
CA THR A 213 -0.24 2.60 17.74
C THR A 213 0.97 2.01 17.03
N VAL A 214 2.12 2.72 17.04
CA VAL A 214 3.35 2.26 16.39
C VAL A 214 3.89 0.97 17.03
N TYR A 215 3.84 0.85 18.37
CA TYR A 215 4.26 -0.38 19.03
C TYR A 215 3.46 -1.60 18.54
N SER A 216 2.14 -1.47 18.48
CA SER A 216 1.26 -2.56 18.05
C SER A 216 1.42 -2.88 16.56
N GLU A 217 1.57 -1.84 15.75
CA GLU A 217 1.83 -1.98 14.32
C GLU A 217 3.14 -2.73 14.06
N MET A 218 4.23 -2.26 14.63
CA MET A 218 5.54 -2.86 14.43
C MET A 218 5.62 -4.27 14.99
N ARG A 219 4.96 -4.55 16.12
CA ARG A 219 4.87 -5.92 16.64
C ARG A 219 4.18 -6.86 15.65
N GLY A 220 3.19 -6.38 14.89
CA GLY A 220 2.49 -7.16 13.86
C GLY A 220 3.23 -7.21 12.51
N ALA A 221 3.93 -6.13 12.14
CA ALA A 221 4.62 -6.01 10.85
C ALA A 221 6.04 -6.59 10.85
N TYR A 222 6.71 -6.60 12.03
CA TYR A 222 8.12 -6.97 12.13
C TYR A 222 8.34 -8.45 11.85
N ASN A 223 8.87 -8.74 10.69
CA ASN A 223 9.07 -10.10 10.19
C ASN A 223 10.55 -10.39 9.92
N ARG A 224 10.85 -11.65 9.53
CA ARG A 224 12.23 -12.09 9.25
C ARG A 224 12.90 -11.28 8.15
N LYS A 225 12.18 -10.86 7.11
CA LYS A 225 12.76 -10.06 6.01
C LYS A 225 13.22 -8.70 6.48
N ILE A 226 12.37 -7.98 7.24
CA ILE A 226 12.73 -6.69 7.85
C ILE A 226 13.94 -6.86 8.76
N LYS A 227 13.93 -7.91 9.61
CA LYS A 227 15.07 -8.18 10.49
C LYS A 227 16.35 -8.50 9.72
N ALA A 228 16.25 -9.27 8.63
CA ALA A 228 17.38 -9.59 7.77
C ALA A 228 17.97 -8.34 7.12
N GLU A 229 17.12 -7.42 6.65
CA GLU A 229 17.53 -6.15 6.09
C GLU A 229 18.34 -5.31 7.09
N ARG A 230 17.78 -5.12 8.29
CA ARG A 230 18.44 -4.33 9.34
C ARG A 230 19.75 -4.99 9.80
N ASN A 231 19.76 -6.32 9.97
CA ASN A 231 20.98 -7.06 10.29
C ASN A 231 22.06 -6.89 9.21
N PHE A 232 21.66 -6.97 7.95
CA PHE A 232 22.55 -6.82 6.81
C PHE A 232 23.18 -5.42 6.76
N LEU A 233 22.40 -4.36 6.78
CA LEU A 233 22.88 -2.98 6.77
C LEU A 233 23.70 -2.65 8.01
N GLY A 234 23.31 -3.15 9.19
CA GLY A 234 24.08 -2.99 10.42
C GLY A 234 25.44 -3.69 10.42
N VAL A 235 25.54 -4.82 9.71
CA VAL A 235 26.81 -5.53 9.51
C VAL A 235 27.64 -4.87 8.39
N LEU A 236 27.00 -4.49 7.29
CA LEU A 236 27.66 -3.89 6.14
C LEU A 236 28.25 -2.52 6.50
N PHE A 237 27.49 -1.69 7.20
CA PHE A 237 27.86 -0.34 7.64
C PHE A 237 28.12 -0.25 9.15
N LEU A 238 28.89 -1.19 9.69
CA LEU A 238 29.14 -1.31 11.13
C LEU A 238 29.58 0.00 11.76
N GLY A 239 28.87 0.41 12.82
CA GLY A 239 29.13 1.64 13.58
C GLY A 239 28.47 2.89 12.99
N SER A 240 27.71 2.76 11.90
CA SER A 240 26.90 3.83 11.31
C SER A 240 25.44 3.73 11.73
N ARG A 241 24.66 4.77 11.39
CA ARG A 241 23.20 4.79 11.58
C ARG A 241 22.42 4.04 10.50
N ALA A 242 23.08 3.60 9.43
CA ALA A 242 22.40 2.99 8.28
C ALA A 242 21.67 1.69 8.59
N GLY A 243 22.13 0.94 9.62
CA GLY A 243 21.47 -0.29 10.07
C GLY A 243 20.38 -0.10 11.12
N ASN A 244 20.11 1.14 11.56
CA ASN A 244 19.10 1.39 12.57
C ASN A 244 17.68 1.17 12.02
N GLU A 245 16.77 0.76 12.89
CA GLU A 245 15.38 0.46 12.54
C GLU A 245 14.53 1.72 12.56
N TYR A 246 14.23 2.29 11.39
CA TYR A 246 13.46 3.52 11.26
C TYR A 246 11.99 3.36 11.64
N GLY A 247 11.39 2.18 11.38
CA GLY A 247 10.02 1.85 11.78
C GLY A 247 9.89 1.55 13.27
N GLY A 248 10.98 1.20 13.92
CA GLY A 248 11.04 0.84 15.34
C GLY A 248 11.07 -0.68 15.57
N ASN A 249 12.10 -1.14 16.26
CA ASN A 249 12.16 -2.51 16.75
C ASN A 249 11.19 -2.67 17.93
N PRO A 250 10.22 -3.59 17.91
CA PRO A 250 9.24 -3.78 18.99
C PRO A 250 9.88 -3.99 20.37
N ASP A 251 11.08 -4.59 20.43
CA ASP A 251 11.83 -4.78 21.68
C ASP A 251 12.47 -3.46 22.19
N ARG A 252 12.57 -2.42 21.35
CA ARG A 252 13.24 -1.15 21.63
C ARG A 252 12.30 0.06 21.68
N ILE A 253 11.16 0.02 21.00
CA ILE A 253 10.16 1.10 21.05
C ILE A 253 9.84 1.53 22.51
N PRO A 254 9.71 0.59 23.51
CA PRO A 254 9.46 0.99 24.88
C PRO A 254 10.63 1.71 25.59
N ASP A 255 11.77 1.85 24.97
CA ASP A 255 12.89 2.64 25.49
C ASP A 255 12.77 4.13 25.11
N LEU A 256 11.98 4.47 24.07
CA LEU A 256 11.75 5.83 23.58
C LEU A 256 11.07 6.70 24.64
N GLN A 257 11.54 7.93 24.82
CA GLN A 257 11.00 8.91 25.74
C GLN A 257 10.37 10.10 24.97
N TRP A 258 9.37 10.73 25.57
CA TRP A 258 8.71 11.88 24.97
C TRP A 258 9.67 13.04 24.62
N ASP A 259 10.68 13.28 25.46
CA ASP A 259 11.66 14.35 25.21
C ASP A 259 12.56 14.05 23.98
N ASP A 260 12.70 12.78 23.58
CA ASP A 260 13.45 12.40 22.39
C ASP A 260 12.76 12.94 21.11
N LEU A 261 11.43 12.95 21.09
CA LEU A 261 10.66 13.53 19.99
C LEU A 261 10.95 15.03 19.83
N LYS A 262 11.06 15.77 20.93
CA LYS A 262 11.38 17.21 20.90
C LYS A 262 12.77 17.49 20.35
N VAL A 263 13.73 16.67 20.75
CA VAL A 263 15.11 16.75 20.25
C VAL A 263 15.15 16.41 18.75
N TYR A 264 14.43 15.37 18.37
CA TYR A 264 14.34 14.90 17.00
C TYR A 264 13.70 15.96 16.09
N HIS A 265 12.55 16.53 16.47
CA HIS A 265 11.89 17.61 15.75
C HIS A 265 12.80 18.82 15.56
N ALA A 266 13.40 19.32 16.66
CA ALA A 266 14.27 20.49 16.60
C ALA A 266 15.50 20.30 15.68
N LYS A 267 15.91 19.03 15.46
CA LYS A 267 17.05 18.70 14.61
C LYS A 267 16.67 18.54 13.14
N TYR A 268 15.54 17.90 12.83
CA TYR A 268 15.22 17.45 11.46
C TYR A 268 14.06 18.21 10.82
N TYR A 269 13.10 18.71 11.57
CA TYR A 269 11.91 19.37 11.04
C TYR A 269 12.14 20.89 10.94
N HIS A 270 12.98 21.25 9.98
CA HIS A 270 13.38 22.64 9.75
C HIS A 270 13.31 22.99 8.26
N PRO A 271 12.88 24.19 7.85
CA PRO A 271 12.77 24.54 6.44
C PRO A 271 14.05 24.33 5.62
N SER A 272 15.23 24.47 6.22
CA SER A 272 16.52 24.20 5.54
C SER A 272 16.74 22.71 5.21
N ASN A 273 15.92 21.81 5.75
CA ASN A 273 15.94 20.37 5.54
C ASN A 273 14.73 19.86 4.78
N THR A 274 13.97 20.71 4.11
CA THR A 274 12.74 20.30 3.44
C THR A 274 12.87 20.32 1.93
N LEU A 275 12.18 19.36 1.31
CA LEU A 275 11.76 19.40 -0.09
C LEU A 275 10.23 19.44 -0.10
N SER A 276 9.65 20.51 -0.65
CA SER A 276 8.22 20.55 -0.93
C SER A 276 7.98 20.34 -2.42
N ILE A 277 6.97 19.55 -2.77
CA ILE A 277 6.61 19.30 -4.16
C ILE A 277 5.13 19.65 -4.38
N ILE A 278 4.87 20.43 -5.42
CA ILE A 278 3.55 20.80 -5.89
C ILE A 278 3.37 20.15 -7.26
N TYR A 279 2.25 19.45 -7.50
CA TYR A 279 2.02 18.66 -8.71
C TYR A 279 0.64 18.95 -9.30
N GLY A 280 0.57 19.03 -10.62
CA GLY A 280 -0.67 19.07 -11.36
C GLY A 280 -0.99 20.44 -11.99
N LYS A 281 -2.21 20.54 -12.54
CA LYS A 281 -2.72 21.76 -13.17
C LYS A 281 -3.18 22.76 -12.11
N LEU A 282 -2.39 23.81 -11.87
CA LEU A 282 -2.68 24.84 -10.88
C LEU A 282 -2.71 26.23 -11.55
N GLU A 283 -3.80 26.94 -11.35
CA GLU A 283 -3.93 28.33 -11.80
C GLU A 283 -3.31 29.30 -10.78
N ARG A 284 -3.34 28.96 -9.50
CA ARG A 284 -2.85 29.77 -8.38
C ARG A 284 -1.63 29.17 -7.69
N TRP A 285 -0.74 28.55 -8.48
CA TRP A 285 0.49 27.91 -7.98
C TRP A 285 1.32 28.83 -7.07
N SER A 286 1.31 30.14 -7.31
CA SER A 286 2.07 31.12 -6.51
C SER A 286 1.52 31.28 -5.07
N GLU A 287 0.27 30.94 -4.80
CA GLU A 287 -0.30 30.98 -3.45
C GLU A 287 0.30 29.88 -2.55
N PHE A 288 0.68 28.72 -3.12
CA PHE A 288 1.41 27.69 -2.37
C PHE A 288 2.79 28.18 -1.93
N LEU A 289 3.51 28.92 -2.79
CA LEU A 289 4.76 29.56 -2.38
C LEU A 289 4.52 30.62 -1.30
N GLY A 290 3.46 31.41 -1.41
CA GLY A 290 3.08 32.39 -0.39
C GLY A 290 2.72 31.75 0.96
N LEU A 291 2.03 30.61 0.91
CA LEU A 291 1.77 29.79 2.09
C LEU A 291 3.08 29.34 2.76
N LEU A 292 3.97 28.70 2.00
CA LEU A 292 5.25 28.21 2.52
C LEU A 292 6.14 29.36 3.03
N ASP A 293 6.22 30.50 2.32
CA ASP A 293 6.98 31.70 2.78
C ASP A 293 6.45 32.22 4.12
N SER A 294 5.15 32.16 4.36
CA SER A 294 4.54 32.60 5.62
C SER A 294 5.03 31.81 6.84
N TYR A 295 5.36 30.52 6.64
CA TYR A 295 5.96 29.67 7.67
C TYR A 295 7.50 29.78 7.66
N PHE A 296 8.12 29.65 6.51
CA PHE A 296 9.58 29.54 6.40
C PHE A 296 10.31 30.82 6.78
N SER A 297 9.70 31.99 6.55
CA SER A 297 10.27 33.30 6.93
C SER A 297 10.46 33.49 8.43
N ALA A 298 9.80 32.67 9.28
CA ALA A 298 10.02 32.66 10.73
C ALA A 298 11.37 32.04 11.13
N TYR A 299 11.99 31.24 10.27
CA TYR A 299 13.23 30.51 10.54
C TYR A 299 14.43 31.22 9.91
N ASP A 300 15.61 31.05 10.50
CA ASP A 300 16.88 31.39 9.89
C ASP A 300 17.47 30.17 9.18
N TYR A 301 18.42 30.37 8.26
CA TYR A 301 19.12 29.25 7.62
C TYR A 301 19.88 28.41 8.66
N MET A 302 19.73 27.12 8.59
CA MET A 302 20.44 26.14 9.40
C MET A 302 21.26 25.22 8.48
N GLU A 303 22.59 25.22 8.67
CA GLU A 303 23.45 24.27 7.98
C GLU A 303 23.30 22.87 8.56
N MET A 304 23.04 21.88 7.73
CA MET A 304 22.81 20.51 8.14
C MET A 304 23.69 19.56 7.34
N ASP A 305 24.46 18.73 8.04
CA ASP A 305 25.15 17.59 7.43
C ASP A 305 24.29 16.34 7.61
N LEU A 306 23.39 16.13 6.67
CA LEU A 306 22.40 15.04 6.71
C LEU A 306 22.95 13.71 6.16
N ARG A 307 24.10 13.75 5.49
CA ARG A 307 24.81 12.56 4.99
C ARG A 307 25.90 12.07 5.94
N ASP A 308 26.08 12.70 7.10
CA ASP A 308 26.95 12.17 8.16
C ASP A 308 26.25 11.03 8.91
N TYR A 309 26.42 9.82 8.43
CA TYR A 309 25.95 8.60 9.07
C TYR A 309 26.87 8.11 10.21
N GLY A 310 27.92 8.83 10.55
CA GLY A 310 28.97 8.34 11.45
C GLY A 310 29.76 7.15 10.88
N TYR A 311 29.66 6.94 9.57
CA TYR A 311 30.26 5.80 8.88
C TYR A 311 31.78 6.01 8.68
N LEU A 312 32.52 4.97 9.00
CA LEU A 312 33.95 4.88 8.67
C LEU A 312 34.12 3.85 7.55
N PRO A 313 34.62 4.23 6.36
CA PRO A 313 34.85 3.34 5.25
C PRO A 313 35.60 2.07 5.69
N ARG A 314 35.02 0.92 5.38
CA ARG A 314 35.53 -0.38 5.74
C ARG A 314 36.29 -1.02 4.57
N ASN A 315 37.40 -1.69 4.87
CA ASN A 315 38.10 -2.55 3.92
C ASN A 315 37.97 -4.00 4.39
N GLY A 316 37.33 -4.83 3.59
CA GLY A 316 37.22 -6.26 3.78
C GLY A 316 35.81 -6.79 3.99
N SER A 317 35.73 -8.09 3.97
CA SER A 317 34.47 -8.84 4.02
C SER A 317 34.09 -9.30 5.42
N VAL A 318 32.79 -9.58 5.61
CA VAL A 318 32.28 -10.13 6.87
C VAL A 318 31.18 -11.14 6.59
N THR A 319 31.12 -12.19 7.45
CA THR A 319 30.00 -13.13 7.51
C THR A 319 29.42 -13.11 8.91
N SER A 320 28.09 -13.05 9.02
CA SER A 320 27.38 -13.04 10.29
C SER A 320 26.09 -13.83 10.22
N GLU A 321 25.66 -14.36 11.36
CA GLU A 321 24.41 -15.09 11.51
C GLU A 321 23.61 -14.50 12.67
N PHE A 322 22.27 -14.44 12.48
CA PHE A 322 21.33 -13.93 13.48
C PHE A 322 20.11 -14.83 13.59
N ASP A 323 19.61 -14.95 14.81
CA ASP A 323 18.39 -15.68 15.08
C ASP A 323 17.16 -14.78 14.96
N TYR A 324 16.09 -15.34 14.42
CA TYR A 324 14.75 -14.74 14.36
C TYR A 324 13.76 -15.64 15.12
N PRO A 325 12.91 -15.08 16.00
CA PRO A 325 11.99 -15.88 16.80
C PRO A 325 10.91 -16.53 15.94
N ALA A 326 10.69 -17.84 16.18
CA ALA A 326 9.59 -18.61 15.65
C ALA A 326 8.92 -19.40 16.76
N GLU A 327 7.63 -19.73 16.62
CA GLU A 327 6.86 -20.49 17.59
C GLU A 327 7.37 -21.92 17.74
N ALA A 328 7.13 -22.50 18.91
CA ALA A 328 7.49 -23.89 19.16
C ALA A 328 6.72 -24.85 18.24
N GLY A 329 7.47 -25.72 17.56
CA GLY A 329 6.88 -26.65 16.60
C GLY A 329 6.78 -26.14 15.17
N SER A 330 7.15 -24.89 14.90
CA SER A 330 7.26 -24.38 13.54
C SER A 330 8.29 -25.16 12.72
N ASP A 331 7.97 -25.45 11.46
CA ASP A 331 8.96 -26.00 10.51
C ASP A 331 9.92 -24.87 10.08
N THR A 332 11.16 -24.99 10.50
CA THR A 332 12.21 -24.01 10.21
C THR A 332 13.18 -24.47 9.11
N THR A 333 12.86 -25.54 8.37
CA THR A 333 13.75 -26.14 7.37
C THR A 333 14.13 -25.13 6.27
N TYR A 334 13.14 -24.39 5.75
CA TYR A 334 13.33 -23.36 4.71
C TYR A 334 13.01 -21.95 5.27
N ALA A 335 13.42 -21.69 6.49
CA ALA A 335 13.05 -20.47 7.20
C ALA A 335 14.27 -19.58 7.49
N ALA A 336 15.16 -19.42 6.51
CA ALA A 336 16.24 -18.46 6.54
C ALA A 336 16.11 -17.43 5.41
N THR A 337 16.62 -16.22 5.67
CA THR A 337 16.89 -15.17 4.69
C THR A 337 18.38 -14.92 4.68
N VAL A 338 19.01 -15.08 3.52
CA VAL A 338 20.44 -14.83 3.31
C VAL A 338 20.58 -13.58 2.45
N LYS A 339 21.34 -12.61 2.92
CA LYS A 339 21.68 -11.39 2.17
C LYS A 339 23.18 -11.36 1.91
N TYR A 340 23.55 -11.13 0.65
CA TYR A 340 24.92 -10.98 0.20
C TYR A 340 25.03 -9.71 -0.63
N GLY A 341 25.87 -8.76 -0.22
CA GLY A 341 25.94 -7.49 -0.95
C GLY A 341 27.24 -6.73 -0.73
N PHE A 342 27.41 -5.69 -1.56
CA PHE A 342 28.64 -5.01 -1.82
C PHE A 342 28.50 -3.51 -1.63
N ILE A 343 29.43 -2.86 -0.95
CA ILE A 343 29.55 -1.40 -0.90
C ILE A 343 30.22 -0.93 -2.19
N CYS A 344 29.53 -0.08 -2.96
CA CYS A 344 30.00 0.43 -4.25
C CYS A 344 30.71 1.78 -4.16
N GLY A 345 30.66 2.43 -3.00
CA GLY A 345 31.22 3.77 -2.79
C GLY A 345 30.24 4.88 -3.16
N ASP A 346 30.75 6.10 -3.17
CA ASP A 346 29.98 7.27 -3.60
C ASP A 346 29.85 7.23 -5.13
N ALA A 347 28.63 7.00 -5.62
CA ALA A 347 28.32 6.84 -7.03
C ALA A 347 27.52 8.07 -7.51
N ASP A 348 27.82 8.54 -8.73
CA ASP A 348 27.00 9.53 -9.40
C ASP A 348 25.69 8.92 -9.94
N ILE A 349 24.76 9.76 -10.34
CA ILE A 349 23.42 9.33 -10.82
C ILE A 349 23.52 8.39 -12.02
N GLU A 350 24.45 8.64 -12.95
CA GLU A 350 24.64 7.80 -14.13
C GLU A 350 25.06 6.38 -13.69
N THR A 351 26.02 6.27 -12.79
CA THR A 351 26.45 4.98 -12.21
C THR A 351 25.31 4.29 -11.47
N MET A 352 24.51 5.04 -10.70
CA MET A 352 23.34 4.48 -10.00
C MET A 352 22.29 3.93 -10.97
N ASN A 353 22.04 4.62 -12.09
CA ASN A 353 21.11 4.17 -13.12
C ASN A 353 21.64 2.90 -13.83
N VAL A 354 22.94 2.84 -14.12
CA VAL A 354 23.58 1.63 -14.64
C VAL A 354 23.44 0.46 -13.65
N VAL A 355 23.67 0.68 -12.35
CA VAL A 355 23.52 -0.33 -11.30
C VAL A 355 22.06 -0.79 -11.19
N SER A 356 21.09 0.13 -11.34
CA SER A 356 19.68 -0.22 -11.38
C SER A 356 19.41 -1.23 -12.49
N ALA A 357 19.77 -0.88 -13.72
CA ALA A 357 19.58 -1.73 -14.88
C ALA A 357 20.28 -3.10 -14.73
N ILE A 358 21.49 -3.13 -14.14
CA ILE A 358 22.21 -4.38 -13.84
C ILE A 358 21.40 -5.24 -12.87
N CYS A 359 20.87 -4.67 -11.78
CA CYS A 359 20.08 -5.41 -10.80
C CYS A 359 18.82 -6.00 -11.42
N ASP A 360 18.10 -5.20 -12.21
CA ASP A 360 16.86 -5.60 -12.85
C ASP A 360 17.09 -6.69 -13.92
N LEU A 361 18.15 -6.57 -14.74
CA LEU A 361 18.57 -7.60 -15.68
C LEU A 361 19.09 -8.87 -14.97
N ALA A 362 19.79 -8.73 -13.86
CA ALA A 362 20.30 -9.87 -13.11
C ALA A 362 19.21 -10.66 -12.39
N GLN A 363 18.11 -10.02 -11.96
CA GLN A 363 16.98 -10.70 -11.34
C GLN A 363 15.93 -11.22 -12.33
N ASP A 364 16.05 -10.92 -13.62
CA ASP A 364 15.18 -11.52 -14.64
C ASP A 364 15.29 -13.04 -14.65
N GLY A 365 14.14 -13.72 -14.78
CA GLY A 365 14.09 -15.20 -14.72
C GLY A 365 14.90 -15.93 -15.79
N SER A 366 15.28 -15.26 -16.88
CA SER A 366 16.15 -15.77 -17.95
C SER A 366 17.64 -15.50 -17.72
N SER A 367 17.99 -14.75 -16.67
CA SER A 367 19.40 -14.46 -16.38
C SER A 367 20.17 -15.69 -15.92
N VAL A 368 21.45 -15.76 -16.29
CA VAL A 368 22.37 -16.82 -15.80
C VAL A 368 22.37 -16.92 -14.27
N LEU A 369 22.18 -15.80 -13.57
CA LEU A 369 22.11 -15.81 -12.11
C LEU A 369 20.87 -16.55 -11.61
N MET A 370 19.70 -16.21 -12.12
CA MET A 370 18.43 -16.81 -11.67
C MET A 370 18.31 -18.26 -12.09
N GLU A 371 18.74 -18.63 -13.31
CA GLU A 371 18.78 -20.03 -13.74
C GLU A 371 19.62 -20.88 -12.77
N ASN A 372 20.86 -20.47 -12.48
CA ASN A 372 21.75 -21.19 -11.58
C ASN A 372 21.22 -21.27 -10.14
N LEU A 373 20.54 -20.22 -9.66
CA LEU A 373 19.94 -20.18 -8.31
C LEU A 373 18.75 -21.13 -8.22
N TYR A 374 17.82 -21.09 -9.17
CA TYR A 374 16.64 -21.96 -9.16
C TYR A 374 16.98 -23.43 -9.41
N ASP A 375 17.98 -23.71 -10.22
CA ASP A 375 18.45 -25.09 -10.42
C ASP A 375 19.07 -25.67 -9.14
N ALA A 376 19.81 -24.87 -8.37
CA ALA A 376 20.45 -25.32 -7.15
C ALA A 376 19.53 -25.30 -5.92
N MET A 377 18.63 -24.35 -5.86
CA MET A 377 17.74 -24.07 -4.70
C MET A 377 16.31 -23.77 -5.17
N PRO A 378 15.58 -24.74 -5.74
CA PRO A 378 14.27 -24.54 -6.36
C PRO A 378 13.17 -24.10 -5.37
N TYR A 379 13.44 -24.15 -4.08
CA TYR A 379 12.55 -23.73 -2.99
C TYR A 379 12.73 -22.25 -2.58
N GLY A 380 13.82 -21.60 -3.01
CA GLY A 380 14.15 -20.22 -2.63
C GLY A 380 13.43 -19.18 -3.48
N ASN A 381 13.35 -17.95 -2.95
CA ASN A 381 13.00 -16.75 -3.70
C ASN A 381 14.22 -15.83 -3.74
N PHE A 382 14.58 -15.36 -4.95
CA PHE A 382 15.83 -14.63 -5.15
C PHE A 382 15.53 -13.25 -5.72
N THR A 383 16.29 -12.24 -5.22
CA THR A 383 16.24 -10.88 -5.76
C THR A 383 17.63 -10.29 -5.86
N CYS A 384 17.81 -9.38 -6.81
CA CYS A 384 18.96 -8.49 -6.91
C CYS A 384 18.43 -7.05 -6.83
N SER A 385 18.98 -6.23 -5.96
CA SER A 385 18.51 -4.85 -5.76
C SER A 385 19.66 -3.91 -5.45
N LYS A 386 19.39 -2.61 -5.58
CA LYS A 386 20.26 -1.53 -5.13
C LYS A 386 19.68 -0.87 -3.90
N ASP A 387 20.54 -0.41 -3.00
CA ASP A 387 20.17 0.48 -1.91
C ASP A 387 21.13 1.67 -1.86
N PHE A 388 20.58 2.87 -1.82
CA PHE A 388 21.30 4.15 -1.65
C PHE A 388 20.75 4.96 -0.47
N SER A 389 19.99 4.34 0.39
CA SER A 389 19.48 4.93 1.63
C SER A 389 20.56 5.07 2.71
N GLY A 390 21.67 4.35 2.56
CA GLY A 390 22.82 4.40 3.43
C GLY A 390 23.86 5.46 3.03
N PRO A 391 25.07 5.41 3.65
CA PRO A 391 26.16 6.34 3.35
C PRO A 391 26.78 6.16 1.96
N GLU A 392 26.66 4.97 1.37
CA GLU A 392 27.20 4.62 0.06
C GLU A 392 26.22 3.71 -0.68
N LEU A 393 26.30 3.67 -2.01
CA LEU A 393 25.52 2.77 -2.84
C LEU A 393 25.88 1.29 -2.53
N VAL A 394 24.86 0.46 -2.44
CA VAL A 394 24.97 -1.00 -2.22
C VAL A 394 24.32 -1.74 -3.37
N ILE A 395 24.97 -2.83 -3.84
CA ILE A 395 24.33 -3.87 -4.63
C ILE A 395 24.10 -5.06 -3.70
N GLU A 396 22.89 -5.54 -3.61
CA GLU A 396 22.53 -6.67 -2.74
C GLU A 396 21.82 -7.78 -3.48
N PHE A 397 22.13 -8.99 -3.09
CA PHE A 397 21.48 -10.23 -3.52
C PHE A 397 20.82 -10.85 -2.30
N THR A 398 19.55 -11.21 -2.42
CA THR A 398 18.77 -11.81 -1.33
C THR A 398 18.29 -13.20 -1.75
N ALA A 399 18.44 -14.17 -0.87
CA ALA A 399 17.78 -15.48 -0.93
C ALA A 399 16.85 -15.60 0.27
N ASP A 400 15.54 -15.73 0.03
CA ASP A 400 14.53 -15.93 1.07
C ASP A 400 13.91 -17.32 0.98
N ASN A 401 13.44 -17.87 2.10
CA ASN A 401 12.89 -19.21 2.21
C ASN A 401 13.91 -20.30 1.81
N VAL A 402 15.15 -20.12 2.20
CA VAL A 402 16.24 -21.08 2.00
C VAL A 402 16.63 -21.77 3.30
N ARG A 403 17.44 -22.82 3.23
CA ARG A 403 18.01 -23.45 4.42
C ARG A 403 19.14 -22.58 4.98
N PRO A 404 19.32 -22.50 6.30
CA PRO A 404 20.41 -21.70 6.89
C PRO A 404 21.81 -22.07 6.36
N GLU A 405 22.03 -23.36 6.05
CA GLU A 405 23.30 -23.90 5.52
C GLU A 405 23.55 -23.62 4.02
N ASP A 406 22.58 -23.02 3.33
CA ASP A 406 22.73 -22.70 1.90
C ASP A 406 23.48 -21.37 1.66
N ASP A 407 23.89 -20.65 2.67
CA ASP A 407 24.55 -19.35 2.58
C ASP A 407 25.82 -19.35 1.73
N ALA A 408 26.70 -20.35 1.94
CA ALA A 408 27.92 -20.51 1.17
C ALA A 408 27.64 -20.91 -0.28
N LEU A 409 26.62 -21.75 -0.53
CA LEU A 409 26.17 -22.12 -1.86
C LEU A 409 25.63 -20.94 -2.61
N PHE A 410 24.69 -20.17 -1.98
CA PHE A 410 24.13 -18.96 -2.54
C PHE A 410 25.21 -17.97 -2.97
N ARG A 411 26.13 -17.65 -2.07
CA ARG A 411 27.25 -16.78 -2.37
C ARG A 411 28.09 -17.31 -3.56
N SER A 412 28.42 -18.60 -3.57
CA SER A 412 29.22 -19.19 -4.66
C SER A 412 28.55 -19.06 -6.02
N ILE A 413 27.22 -19.21 -6.07
CA ILE A 413 26.45 -19.07 -7.31
C ILE A 413 26.42 -17.60 -7.75
N VAL A 414 26.15 -16.65 -6.83
CA VAL A 414 26.21 -15.22 -7.14
C VAL A 414 27.59 -14.84 -7.67
N ASP A 415 28.68 -15.21 -6.96
CA ASP A 415 30.05 -14.88 -7.38
C ASP A 415 30.35 -15.42 -8.78
N SER A 416 30.00 -16.69 -9.08
CA SER A 416 30.28 -17.32 -10.38
C SER A 416 29.41 -16.75 -11.50
N SER A 417 28.11 -16.53 -11.27
CA SER A 417 27.20 -16.03 -12.28
C SER A 417 27.52 -14.58 -12.63
N MET A 418 27.77 -13.74 -11.62
CA MET A 418 28.14 -12.32 -11.86
C MET A 418 29.53 -12.22 -12.54
N ALA A 419 30.47 -13.12 -12.25
CA ALA A 419 31.72 -13.17 -12.96
C ALA A 419 31.54 -13.61 -14.43
N GLN A 420 30.61 -14.51 -14.72
CA GLN A 420 30.25 -14.89 -16.09
C GLN A 420 29.63 -13.71 -16.83
N ILE A 421 28.65 -13.02 -16.22
CA ILE A 421 28.02 -11.82 -16.82
C ILE A 421 29.05 -10.70 -17.06
N ALA A 422 29.97 -10.47 -16.11
CA ALA A 422 31.06 -9.53 -16.30
C ALA A 422 31.99 -9.86 -17.49
N ALA A 423 32.20 -11.15 -17.76
CA ALA A 423 33.03 -11.59 -18.90
C ALA A 423 32.26 -11.52 -20.23
N GLU A 424 31.03 -11.99 -20.26
CA GLU A 424 30.26 -12.22 -21.50
C GLU A 424 29.33 -11.06 -21.84
N GLY A 425 28.81 -10.31 -20.82
CA GLY A 425 27.73 -9.34 -20.90
C GLY A 425 26.38 -10.00 -20.65
N PHE A 426 25.34 -9.19 -20.63
CA PHE A 426 23.97 -9.70 -20.68
C PHE A 426 23.61 -10.11 -22.10
N ASP A 427 22.67 -11.03 -22.22
CA ASP A 427 22.10 -11.38 -23.53
C ASP A 427 21.48 -10.13 -24.17
N PRO A 428 21.86 -9.76 -25.40
CA PRO A 428 21.30 -8.62 -26.10
C PRO A 428 19.78 -8.64 -26.22
N GLU A 429 19.18 -9.84 -26.37
CA GLU A 429 17.71 -9.98 -26.45
C GLU A 429 17.05 -9.69 -25.09
N ALA A 430 17.66 -10.11 -23.97
CA ALA A 430 17.18 -9.78 -22.64
C ALA A 430 17.29 -8.27 -22.34
N VAL A 431 18.37 -7.62 -22.78
CA VAL A 431 18.53 -6.17 -22.67
C VAL A 431 17.47 -5.41 -23.49
N ASP A 432 17.22 -5.86 -24.72
CA ASP A 432 16.19 -5.27 -25.58
C ASP A 432 14.79 -5.43 -24.99
N THR A 433 14.52 -6.56 -24.39
CA THR A 433 13.27 -6.88 -23.68
C THR A 433 13.06 -5.96 -22.49
N PHE A 434 14.09 -5.84 -21.66
CA PHE A 434 14.04 -4.98 -20.48
C PHE A 434 13.84 -3.50 -20.86
N ALA A 435 14.59 -3.02 -21.88
CA ALA A 435 14.42 -1.67 -22.40
C ALA A 435 13.00 -1.40 -22.93
N ALA A 436 12.36 -2.39 -23.57
CA ALA A 436 10.98 -2.26 -24.03
C ALA A 436 9.96 -2.23 -22.89
N SER A 437 10.17 -3.04 -21.83
CA SER A 437 9.34 -3.03 -20.63
C SER A 437 9.40 -1.67 -19.92
N GLU A 438 10.60 -1.14 -19.68
CA GLU A 438 10.80 0.18 -19.10
C GLU A 438 10.17 1.31 -19.95
N MET A 439 10.22 1.17 -21.27
CA MET A 439 9.55 2.12 -22.17
C MET A 439 8.02 2.08 -22.01
N ILE A 440 7.42 0.89 -21.85
CA ILE A 440 5.99 0.76 -21.60
C ILE A 440 5.65 1.36 -20.23
N ASP A 441 6.43 1.07 -19.17
CA ASP A 441 6.25 1.66 -17.84
C ASP A 441 6.27 3.19 -17.91
N ALA A 442 7.21 3.75 -18.63
CA ALA A 442 7.33 5.19 -18.83
C ALA A 442 6.13 5.78 -19.58
N LEU A 443 5.65 5.12 -20.65
CA LEU A 443 4.44 5.53 -21.38
C LEU A 443 3.19 5.47 -20.49
N LEU A 444 3.11 4.50 -19.58
CA LEU A 444 1.97 4.27 -18.70
C LEU A 444 2.06 5.02 -17.37
N ILE A 445 3.16 5.70 -17.06
CA ILE A 445 3.27 6.49 -15.82
C ILE A 445 2.16 7.54 -15.72
N GLY A 446 1.76 8.10 -16.86
CA GLY A 446 0.63 9.03 -16.98
C GLY A 446 -0.74 8.39 -16.79
N ASP A 447 -0.85 7.07 -16.84
CA ASP A 447 -2.10 6.32 -16.76
C ASP A 447 -2.53 6.01 -15.30
N ARG A 448 -1.66 6.20 -14.31
CA ARG A 448 -1.96 5.96 -12.90
C ARG A 448 -2.73 7.12 -12.30
N THR A 449 -3.72 6.81 -11.46
CA THR A 449 -4.51 7.83 -10.73
C THR A 449 -3.74 8.46 -9.58
N ASP A 450 -2.78 7.74 -9.00
CA ASP A 450 -1.88 8.15 -7.91
C ASP A 450 -0.49 8.61 -8.42
N LYS A 451 -0.34 8.83 -9.72
CA LYS A 451 0.95 9.17 -10.34
C LYS A 451 1.68 10.34 -9.67
N GLY A 452 0.92 11.35 -9.23
CA GLY A 452 1.52 12.48 -8.52
C GLY A 452 2.26 12.05 -7.25
N VAL A 453 1.62 11.22 -6.40
CA VAL A 453 2.26 10.69 -5.17
C VAL A 453 3.48 9.82 -5.52
N SER A 454 3.34 8.94 -6.53
CA SER A 454 4.44 8.06 -6.95
C SER A 454 5.65 8.86 -7.44
N VAL A 455 5.44 9.84 -8.32
CA VAL A 455 6.50 10.70 -8.84
C VAL A 455 7.16 11.50 -7.71
N MET A 456 6.37 12.13 -6.85
CA MET A 456 6.88 12.92 -5.72
C MET A 456 7.71 12.07 -4.75
N SER A 457 7.23 10.88 -4.38
CA SER A 457 7.94 9.97 -3.47
C SER A 457 9.28 9.52 -4.04
N ASN A 458 9.34 9.18 -5.34
CA ASN A 458 10.58 8.78 -5.99
C ASN A 458 11.58 9.94 -6.12
N ILE A 459 11.13 11.14 -6.47
CA ILE A 459 12.01 12.34 -6.48
C ILE A 459 12.56 12.58 -5.07
N THR A 460 11.70 12.47 -4.05
CA THR A 460 12.12 12.67 -2.65
C THR A 460 13.12 11.60 -2.21
N ASN A 461 12.96 10.35 -2.63
CA ASN A 461 13.88 9.26 -2.33
C ASN A 461 15.29 9.55 -2.90
N TYR A 462 15.39 9.95 -4.17
CA TYR A 462 16.66 10.34 -4.77
C TYR A 462 17.28 11.57 -4.08
N TRP A 463 16.48 12.61 -3.82
CA TRP A 463 16.93 13.79 -3.09
C TRP A 463 17.44 13.45 -1.68
N ALA A 464 16.73 12.59 -0.96
CA ALA A 464 17.11 12.22 0.40
C ALA A 464 18.41 11.42 0.43
N GLY A 465 18.57 10.43 -0.44
CA GLY A 465 19.73 9.55 -0.48
C GLY A 465 20.97 10.19 -1.12
N THR A 466 20.80 11.01 -2.15
CA THR A 466 21.92 11.52 -2.96
C THR A 466 22.11 13.03 -2.91
N GLY A 467 21.05 13.78 -2.61
CA GLY A 467 21.01 15.25 -2.75
C GLY A 467 20.53 15.71 -4.13
N GLU A 468 20.35 14.80 -5.09
CA GLU A 468 19.98 15.11 -6.48
C GLU A 468 18.47 15.14 -6.67
N LEU A 469 17.94 16.25 -7.16
CA LEU A 469 16.50 16.45 -7.34
C LEU A 469 15.94 15.74 -8.56
N TYR A 470 16.74 15.56 -9.59
CA TYR A 470 16.32 15.07 -10.90
C TYR A 470 16.71 13.61 -11.15
N GLY A 471 17.37 12.95 -10.19
CA GLY A 471 17.92 11.61 -10.38
C GLY A 471 16.87 10.56 -10.79
N PHE A 472 15.67 10.63 -10.25
CA PHE A 472 14.56 9.76 -10.66
C PHE A 472 14.08 10.05 -12.09
N LEU A 473 14.01 11.33 -12.47
CA LEU A 473 13.58 11.71 -13.82
C LEU A 473 14.60 11.30 -14.87
N ASP A 474 15.90 11.47 -14.56
CA ASP A 474 17.00 11.01 -15.41
C ASP A 474 17.02 9.47 -15.52
N TYR A 475 16.59 8.73 -14.47
CA TYR A 475 16.40 7.29 -14.52
C TYR A 475 15.29 6.89 -15.51
N LEU A 476 14.13 7.54 -15.47
CA LEU A 476 13.02 7.25 -16.38
C LEU A 476 13.43 7.41 -17.85
N ASP A 477 14.34 8.34 -18.15
CA ASP A 477 14.83 8.61 -19.51
C ASP A 477 15.98 7.66 -19.93
N SER A 478 16.49 6.82 -19.01
CA SER A 478 17.71 6.04 -19.23
C SER A 478 17.50 4.76 -20.05
N SER A 479 16.27 4.28 -20.22
CA SER A 479 15.96 3.02 -20.93
C SER A 479 16.52 2.98 -22.36
N SER A 480 16.59 4.12 -23.03
CA SER A 480 17.19 4.27 -24.35
C SER A 480 18.70 3.96 -24.39
N SER A 481 19.37 3.98 -23.24
CA SER A 481 20.81 3.77 -23.11
C SER A 481 21.20 2.30 -22.82
N TYR A 482 20.27 1.44 -22.44
CA TYR A 482 20.58 0.09 -21.98
C TYR A 482 21.31 -0.76 -23.01
N ARG A 483 20.88 -0.70 -24.26
CA ARG A 483 21.57 -1.39 -25.36
C ARG A 483 23.02 -0.90 -25.50
N SER A 484 23.24 0.43 -25.50
CA SER A 484 24.59 1.00 -25.62
C SER A 484 25.48 0.60 -24.44
N TRP A 485 24.96 0.58 -23.21
CA TRP A 485 25.71 0.17 -22.02
C TRP A 485 26.14 -1.30 -22.07
N ASN A 486 25.34 -2.17 -22.73
CA ASN A 486 25.72 -3.56 -22.93
C ASN A 486 26.78 -3.71 -24.03
N GLU A 487 26.60 -3.00 -25.18
CA GLU A 487 27.49 -3.09 -26.35
C GLU A 487 28.87 -2.47 -26.11
N ASP A 488 28.97 -1.33 -25.41
CA ASP A 488 30.23 -0.63 -25.14
C ASP A 488 30.98 -1.18 -23.91
N GLY A 489 30.34 -2.10 -23.15
CA GLY A 489 30.94 -2.77 -22.01
C GLY A 489 30.74 -2.06 -20.67
N THR A 490 29.90 -1.02 -20.59
CA THR A 490 29.61 -0.28 -19.35
C THR A 490 29.10 -1.23 -18.27
N PHE A 491 28.14 -2.13 -18.59
CA PHE A 491 27.66 -3.15 -17.62
C PHE A 491 28.78 -4.05 -17.12
N LYS A 492 29.65 -4.53 -18.02
CA LYS A 492 30.80 -5.39 -17.65
C LYS A 492 31.77 -4.68 -16.70
N ASP A 493 32.09 -3.43 -16.98
CA ASP A 493 33.01 -2.63 -16.18
C ASP A 493 32.45 -2.35 -14.78
N VAL A 494 31.17 -2.04 -14.67
CA VAL A 494 30.48 -1.78 -13.41
C VAL A 494 30.38 -3.06 -12.57
N ILE A 495 29.97 -4.20 -13.17
CA ILE A 495 29.91 -5.49 -12.47
C ILE A 495 31.33 -5.93 -12.03
N THR A 496 32.32 -5.78 -12.91
CA THR A 496 33.71 -6.13 -12.59
C THR A 496 34.22 -5.33 -11.41
N ARG A 497 33.94 -4.01 -11.37
CA ARG A 497 34.40 -3.11 -10.33
C ARG A 497 33.66 -3.33 -9.01
N TYR A 498 32.34 -3.39 -9.04
CA TYR A 498 31.50 -3.30 -7.84
C TYR A 498 31.09 -4.66 -7.27
N VAL A 499 31.22 -5.74 -8.02
CA VAL A 499 30.90 -7.11 -7.57
C VAL A 499 32.14 -7.99 -7.61
N VAL A 500 32.68 -8.28 -8.80
CA VAL A 500 33.71 -9.35 -8.99
C VAL A 500 34.99 -9.08 -8.22
N TYR A 501 35.54 -7.87 -8.27
CA TYR A 501 36.78 -7.49 -7.59
C TYR A 501 36.57 -6.63 -6.35
N ASN A 502 35.35 -6.50 -5.88
CA ASN A 502 35.06 -5.70 -4.69
C ASN A 502 35.35 -6.51 -3.41
N PRO A 503 36.33 -6.07 -2.57
CA PRO A 503 36.64 -6.78 -1.32
C PRO A 503 35.68 -6.42 -0.19
N CYS A 504 34.82 -5.39 -0.36
CA CYS A 504 33.96 -4.83 0.68
C CYS A 504 32.54 -5.40 0.55
N TRP A 505 32.31 -6.58 1.12
CA TRP A 505 31.01 -7.24 1.09
C TRP A 505 30.60 -7.79 2.46
N ALA A 506 29.32 -8.04 2.62
CA ALA A 506 28.78 -8.76 3.77
C ALA A 506 27.92 -9.94 3.29
N LEU A 507 28.03 -11.09 3.99
CA LEU A 507 27.12 -12.22 3.88
C LEU A 507 26.44 -12.40 5.24
N VAL A 508 25.11 -12.23 5.27
CA VAL A 508 24.35 -12.23 6.51
C VAL A 508 23.18 -13.21 6.40
N THR A 509 23.16 -14.19 7.32
CA THR A 509 22.07 -15.16 7.43
C THR A 509 21.21 -14.81 8.63
N THR A 510 19.90 -14.62 8.40
CA THR A 510 18.89 -14.48 9.47
C THR A 510 17.99 -15.72 9.41
N LYS A 511 18.04 -16.55 10.45
CA LYS A 511 17.33 -17.85 10.49
C LYS A 511 16.27 -17.88 11.58
N SER A 512 15.13 -18.50 11.29
CA SER A 512 14.10 -18.76 12.29
C SER A 512 14.51 -19.87 13.26
N VAL A 513 14.27 -19.66 14.57
CA VAL A 513 14.57 -20.59 15.65
C VAL A 513 13.27 -20.91 16.39
N ALA A 514 12.82 -22.18 16.26
CA ALA A 514 11.58 -22.64 16.90
C ALA A 514 11.68 -22.60 18.43
N GLY A 515 10.66 -22.08 19.09
CA GLY A 515 10.58 -21.91 20.56
C GLY A 515 11.18 -20.59 21.09
N LEU A 516 11.89 -19.84 20.25
CA LEU A 516 12.48 -18.57 20.66
C LEU A 516 11.42 -17.48 20.87
N GLN A 517 10.25 -17.60 20.22
CA GLN A 517 9.14 -16.65 20.41
C GLN A 517 8.59 -16.74 21.84
N GLU A 518 8.31 -17.95 22.32
CA GLU A 518 7.82 -18.18 23.68
C GLU A 518 8.85 -17.77 24.73
N GLU A 519 10.15 -17.98 24.46
CA GLU A 519 11.21 -17.52 25.35
C GLU A 519 11.20 -15.99 25.49
N LYS A 520 11.05 -15.27 24.36
CA LYS A 520 10.95 -13.80 24.34
C LYS A 520 9.69 -13.30 25.03
N ASP A 521 8.54 -13.92 24.75
CA ASP A 521 7.28 -13.54 25.38
C ASP A 521 7.31 -13.77 26.90
N ALA A 522 7.89 -14.89 27.36
CA ALA A 522 8.08 -15.15 28.78
C ALA A 522 9.05 -14.17 29.44
N ALA A 523 10.12 -13.80 28.74
CA ALA A 523 11.07 -12.79 29.22
C ALA A 523 10.42 -11.40 29.35
N LEU A 524 9.62 -11.00 28.35
CA LEU A 524 8.85 -9.76 28.40
C LEU A 524 7.83 -9.77 29.54
N ALA A 525 7.06 -10.86 29.69
CA ALA A 525 6.09 -11.00 30.78
C ALA A 525 6.78 -10.92 32.18
N SER A 526 7.93 -11.58 32.33
CA SER A 526 8.71 -11.49 33.56
C SER A 526 9.20 -10.06 33.86
N ARG A 527 9.74 -9.38 32.85
CA ARG A 527 10.18 -7.98 32.94
C ARG A 527 9.01 -7.06 33.37
N LEU A 528 7.86 -7.22 32.74
CA LEU A 528 6.67 -6.41 33.04
C LEU A 528 6.15 -6.68 34.44
N ALA A 529 6.18 -7.94 34.92
CA ALA A 529 5.82 -8.29 36.29
C ALA A 529 6.78 -7.65 37.31
N GLU A 530 8.09 -7.63 37.05
CA GLU A 530 9.08 -6.95 37.87
C GLU A 530 8.86 -5.43 37.94
N ILE A 531 8.57 -4.81 36.77
CA ILE A 531 8.23 -3.38 36.68
C ILE A 531 6.99 -3.09 37.52
N LYS A 532 5.90 -3.85 37.33
CA LYS A 532 4.66 -3.70 38.12
C LYS A 532 4.91 -3.84 39.60
N ALA A 533 5.69 -4.83 40.00
CA ALA A 533 6.02 -5.06 41.41
C ALA A 533 6.84 -3.90 42.06
N SER A 534 7.52 -3.10 41.25
CA SER A 534 8.27 -1.92 41.68
C SER A 534 7.43 -0.63 41.74
N MET A 535 6.22 -0.64 41.15
CA MET A 535 5.32 0.52 41.13
C MET A 535 4.63 0.74 42.46
N SER A 536 4.39 1.99 42.80
CA SER A 536 3.52 2.37 43.92
C SER A 536 2.03 2.12 43.58
N SER A 537 1.18 2.04 44.60
CA SER A 537 -0.26 1.91 44.41
C SER A 537 -0.84 3.08 43.62
N GLU A 538 -0.31 4.29 43.82
CA GLU A 538 -0.70 5.50 43.10
C GLU A 538 -0.35 5.43 41.62
N GLU A 539 0.79 4.86 41.25
CA GLU A 539 1.18 4.66 39.82
C GLU A 539 0.29 3.62 39.15
N ILE A 540 -0.01 2.51 39.82
CA ILE A 540 -0.94 1.48 39.33
C ILE A 540 -2.34 2.07 39.14
N GLU A 541 -2.86 2.82 40.13
CA GLU A 541 -4.17 3.47 39.99
C GLU A 541 -4.21 4.50 38.85
N ALA A 542 -3.10 5.23 38.65
CA ALA A 542 -2.99 6.18 37.53
C ALA A 542 -3.03 5.47 36.16
N ILE A 543 -2.32 4.34 36.00
CA ILE A 543 -2.35 3.54 34.78
C ILE A 543 -3.77 2.97 34.54
N VAL A 544 -4.41 2.43 35.59
CA VAL A 544 -5.79 1.92 35.49
C VAL A 544 -6.76 3.03 35.10
N ALA A 545 -6.62 4.21 35.71
CA ALA A 545 -7.46 5.36 35.36
C ALA A 545 -7.23 5.81 33.92
N ALA A 546 -5.98 5.90 33.47
CA ALA A 546 -5.65 6.27 32.09
C ALA A 546 -6.15 5.22 31.08
N THR A 547 -6.07 3.92 31.44
CA THR A 547 -6.54 2.83 30.58
C THR A 547 -8.07 2.83 30.41
N ASN A 548 -8.81 3.14 31.47
CA ASN A 548 -10.28 3.05 31.47
C ASN A 548 -10.97 4.39 31.16
N ASN A 549 -10.25 5.51 31.14
CA ASN A 549 -10.85 6.77 30.74
C ASN A 549 -11.12 6.78 29.23
N PRO A 550 -12.33 7.20 28.82
CA PRO A 550 -12.57 7.45 27.41
C PRO A 550 -11.63 8.56 26.91
N LEU A 551 -11.14 8.41 25.68
CA LEU A 551 -10.40 9.48 25.01
C LEU A 551 -11.30 10.73 25.00
N GLU A 552 -10.80 11.83 25.56
CA GLU A 552 -11.52 13.10 25.48
C GLU A 552 -11.50 13.59 24.02
N THR A 553 -12.65 13.58 23.38
CA THR A 553 -12.82 14.21 22.05
C THR A 553 -12.71 15.73 22.23
N ASN A 554 -11.89 16.36 21.41
CA ASN A 554 -11.80 17.82 21.43
C ASN A 554 -13.12 18.41 20.86
N PRO A 555 -13.91 19.19 21.64
CA PRO A 555 -15.19 19.70 21.18
C PRO A 555 -15.08 20.67 19.98
N ASP A 556 -13.89 21.19 19.71
CA ASP A 556 -13.64 22.13 18.63
C ASP A 556 -13.26 21.44 17.30
N THR A 557 -13.06 20.10 17.28
CA THR A 557 -12.67 19.36 16.09
C THR A 557 -13.62 19.62 14.90
N ALA A 558 -14.92 19.51 15.12
CA ALA A 558 -15.91 19.75 14.09
C ALA A 558 -15.85 21.19 13.53
N ALA A 559 -15.54 22.19 14.39
CA ALA A 559 -15.38 23.57 13.94
C ALA A 559 -14.10 23.75 13.09
N MET A 560 -13.02 23.01 13.38
CA MET A 560 -11.79 23.02 12.59
C MET A 560 -11.99 22.33 11.25
N VAL A 561 -12.66 21.18 11.21
CA VAL A 561 -13.03 20.49 9.97
C VAL A 561 -13.82 21.42 9.06
N ARG A 562 -14.85 22.09 9.60
CA ARG A 562 -15.65 23.05 8.83
C ARG A 562 -14.83 24.21 8.23
N LYS A 563 -13.81 24.69 8.92
CA LYS A 563 -12.91 25.73 8.39
C LYS A 563 -12.06 25.24 7.22
N LEU A 564 -11.72 23.96 7.21
CA LEU A 564 -10.90 23.32 6.20
C LEU A 564 -11.72 22.70 5.05
N GLN A 565 -13.05 22.62 5.20
CA GLN A 565 -13.97 22.28 4.12
C GLN A 565 -14.26 23.53 3.28
N VAL A 566 -13.45 23.81 2.30
CA VAL A 566 -13.60 25.02 1.46
C VAL A 566 -14.43 24.76 0.19
N VAL A 567 -14.78 23.51 -0.09
CA VAL A 567 -15.64 23.10 -1.22
C VAL A 567 -17.06 22.84 -0.72
N GLY A 568 -18.05 23.38 -1.40
CA GLY A 568 -19.47 23.10 -1.13
C GLY A 568 -20.01 21.95 -1.96
N VAL A 569 -20.95 21.16 -1.41
CA VAL A 569 -21.57 20.01 -2.13
C VAL A 569 -22.25 20.47 -3.43
N GLU A 570 -22.81 21.67 -3.44
CA GLU A 570 -23.48 22.25 -4.62
C GLU A 570 -22.53 22.59 -5.76
N SER A 571 -21.24 22.79 -5.48
CA SER A 571 -20.22 23.12 -6.49
C SER A 571 -19.56 21.88 -7.11
N LEU A 572 -19.88 20.67 -6.63
CA LEU A 572 -19.32 19.45 -7.14
C LEU A 572 -19.73 19.21 -8.60
N PRO A 573 -18.76 18.94 -9.52
CA PRO A 573 -19.05 18.68 -10.92
C PRO A 573 -19.84 17.37 -11.08
N GLU A 574 -20.69 17.27 -12.11
CA GLU A 574 -21.36 16.02 -12.48
C GLU A 574 -20.72 15.46 -13.74
N GLU A 575 -19.43 15.26 -13.67
CA GLU A 575 -18.63 14.78 -14.78
C GLU A 575 -17.90 13.49 -14.36
N TYR A 576 -17.95 12.49 -15.22
CA TYR A 576 -17.21 11.24 -15.10
C TYR A 576 -16.82 10.78 -16.50
N ARG A 577 -15.63 10.21 -16.64
CA ARG A 577 -15.15 9.75 -17.93
C ARG A 577 -15.91 8.50 -18.36
N ILE A 578 -16.60 8.60 -19.49
CA ILE A 578 -17.29 7.51 -20.16
C ILE A 578 -16.49 7.14 -21.41
N TYR A 579 -16.15 5.86 -21.54
CA TYR A 579 -15.41 5.35 -22.71
C TYR A 579 -16.36 4.99 -23.83
N ASP A 580 -16.01 5.37 -25.06
CA ASP A 580 -16.72 4.97 -26.28
C ASP A 580 -16.37 3.52 -26.58
N ILE A 581 -17.36 2.61 -26.41
CA ILE A 581 -17.18 1.16 -26.59
C ILE A 581 -17.96 0.72 -27.82
N GLU A 582 -17.25 0.20 -28.82
CA GLU A 582 -17.85 -0.56 -29.91
C GLU A 582 -17.99 -2.03 -29.48
N ASP A 583 -19.22 -2.54 -29.45
CA ASP A 583 -19.55 -3.91 -29.05
C ASP A 583 -20.31 -4.59 -30.18
N THR A 584 -19.72 -5.63 -30.73
CA THR A 584 -20.29 -6.33 -31.90
C THR A 584 -20.11 -7.84 -31.77
N THR A 585 -21.14 -8.61 -32.16
CA THR A 585 -21.04 -10.07 -32.26
C THR A 585 -21.04 -10.47 -33.73
N GLY A 586 -20.03 -11.18 -34.16
CA GLY A 586 -19.90 -11.66 -35.55
C GLY A 586 -20.82 -12.84 -35.86
N ALA A 587 -20.91 -13.21 -37.15
CA ALA A 587 -21.64 -14.39 -37.59
C ALA A 587 -21.03 -15.72 -37.08
N ASP A 588 -19.79 -15.67 -36.62
CA ASP A 588 -19.03 -16.73 -35.96
C ASP A 588 -19.40 -16.90 -34.46
N GLY A 589 -20.26 -16.04 -33.92
CA GLY A 589 -20.65 -16.04 -32.52
C GLY A 589 -19.63 -15.41 -31.57
N ILE A 590 -18.50 -14.88 -32.06
CA ILE A 590 -17.47 -14.22 -31.29
C ILE A 590 -17.85 -12.77 -31.01
N ARG A 591 -17.83 -12.34 -29.75
CA ARG A 591 -18.11 -10.96 -29.35
C ARG A 591 -16.80 -10.15 -29.33
N ARG A 592 -16.82 -8.98 -29.94
CA ARG A 592 -15.69 -8.08 -30.12
C ARG A 592 -15.99 -6.74 -29.45
N LEU A 593 -15.21 -6.38 -28.47
CA LEU A 593 -15.34 -5.11 -27.75
C LEU A 593 -14.08 -4.27 -27.98
N TRP A 594 -14.28 -3.02 -28.35
CA TRP A 594 -13.21 -2.04 -28.45
C TRP A 594 -13.55 -0.78 -27.68
N ALA A 595 -12.75 -0.46 -26.64
CA ALA A 595 -12.79 0.82 -25.95
C ALA A 595 -11.77 1.78 -26.58
N LYS A 596 -12.28 2.90 -27.11
CA LYS A 596 -11.43 3.88 -27.77
C LYS A 596 -10.66 4.70 -26.74
N THR A 597 -9.33 4.80 -26.92
CA THR A 597 -8.43 5.67 -26.18
C THR A 597 -7.64 6.60 -27.10
N ASP A 598 -7.02 7.63 -26.54
CA ASP A 598 -6.08 8.50 -27.25
C ASP A 598 -4.61 8.10 -26.98
N VAL A 599 -4.37 6.99 -26.25
CA VAL A 599 -3.03 6.43 -26.02
C VAL A 599 -2.47 5.94 -27.35
N THR A 600 -1.20 6.28 -27.62
CA THR A 600 -0.49 5.90 -28.86
C THR A 600 0.61 4.90 -28.55
N ASP A 601 0.96 4.11 -29.55
CA ASP A 601 2.07 3.16 -29.56
C ASP A 601 1.92 1.94 -28.64
N VAL A 602 0.88 1.90 -27.79
CA VAL A 602 0.63 0.81 -26.85
C VAL A 602 -0.87 0.55 -26.74
N GLY A 603 -1.26 -0.73 -26.60
CA GLY A 603 -2.65 -1.14 -26.44
C GLY A 603 -2.82 -2.29 -25.45
N TYR A 604 -3.99 -2.30 -24.79
CA TYR A 604 -4.42 -3.43 -23.96
C TYR A 604 -5.18 -4.43 -24.83
N ALA A 605 -4.79 -5.70 -24.73
CA ALA A 605 -5.38 -6.84 -25.45
C ALA A 605 -5.90 -7.89 -24.47
N GLY A 606 -7.04 -8.51 -24.80
CA GLY A 606 -7.58 -9.61 -23.99
C GLY A 606 -8.42 -10.57 -24.83
N ILE A 607 -8.29 -11.86 -24.51
CA ILE A 607 -9.15 -12.92 -25.01
C ILE A 607 -9.82 -13.60 -23.83
N MET A 608 -11.12 -13.90 -23.95
CA MET A 608 -11.85 -14.72 -22.99
C MET A 608 -12.45 -15.94 -23.70
N LEU A 609 -12.14 -17.13 -23.15
CA LEU A 609 -12.67 -18.41 -23.62
C LEU A 609 -13.64 -18.96 -22.58
N ASP A 610 -14.73 -19.58 -23.02
CA ASP A 610 -15.84 -20.07 -22.18
C ASP A 610 -15.41 -21.33 -21.41
N ALA A 611 -15.49 -21.30 -20.10
CA ALA A 611 -15.18 -22.43 -19.21
C ALA A 611 -16.43 -23.08 -18.61
N SER A 612 -17.64 -22.67 -19.00
CA SER A 612 -18.91 -23.13 -18.40
C SER A 612 -19.20 -24.61 -18.66
N GLY A 613 -18.51 -25.25 -19.59
CA GLY A 613 -18.62 -26.68 -19.87
C GLY A 613 -17.66 -27.57 -19.06
N LEU A 614 -16.76 -27.02 -18.25
CA LEU A 614 -15.88 -27.80 -17.38
C LEU A 614 -16.70 -28.44 -16.26
N ARG A 615 -16.46 -29.73 -16.00
CA ARG A 615 -17.04 -30.43 -14.86
C ARG A 615 -16.47 -29.88 -13.55
N GLN A 616 -17.19 -30.04 -12.45
CA GLN A 616 -16.73 -29.55 -11.14
C GLN A 616 -15.36 -30.13 -10.72
N ASP A 617 -15.09 -31.40 -11.00
CA ASP A 617 -13.78 -32.02 -10.73
C ASP A 617 -12.65 -31.44 -11.58
N GLN A 618 -12.95 -30.74 -12.68
CA GLN A 618 -11.98 -30.09 -13.55
C GLN A 618 -11.66 -28.64 -13.14
N ILE A 619 -12.46 -28.00 -12.27
CA ILE A 619 -12.24 -26.60 -11.86
C ILE A 619 -10.86 -26.39 -11.22
N HIS A 620 -10.44 -27.27 -10.32
CA HIS A 620 -9.14 -27.18 -9.68
C HIS A 620 -7.98 -27.51 -10.65
N TYR A 621 -8.18 -28.45 -11.59
CA TYR A 621 -7.21 -28.67 -12.66
C TYR A 621 -7.10 -27.45 -13.59
N PHE A 622 -8.20 -26.76 -13.87
CA PHE A 622 -8.19 -25.51 -14.62
C PHE A 622 -7.35 -24.45 -13.88
N LYS A 623 -7.54 -24.30 -12.56
CA LYS A 623 -6.72 -23.40 -11.74
C LYS A 623 -5.24 -23.77 -11.76
N LEU A 624 -4.93 -25.06 -11.60
CA LEU A 624 -3.53 -25.56 -11.68
C LEU A 624 -2.94 -25.30 -13.07
N TRP A 625 -3.69 -25.59 -14.13
CA TRP A 625 -3.23 -25.36 -15.50
C TRP A 625 -2.91 -23.91 -15.77
N THR A 626 -3.76 -22.95 -15.32
CA THR A 626 -3.43 -21.51 -15.46
C THR A 626 -2.15 -21.11 -14.73
N SER A 627 -1.80 -21.81 -13.65
CA SER A 627 -0.56 -21.56 -12.90
C SER A 627 0.69 -22.18 -13.54
N LEU A 628 0.51 -23.07 -14.52
CA LEU A 628 1.60 -23.73 -15.26
C LEU A 628 1.93 -23.02 -16.58
N ILE A 629 1.06 -22.13 -17.06
CA ILE A 629 1.26 -21.39 -18.32
C ILE A 629 2.48 -20.47 -18.17
N GLY A 630 3.50 -20.67 -19.05
CA GLY A 630 4.77 -19.96 -19.01
C GLY A 630 5.77 -20.48 -17.97
N GLU A 631 5.44 -21.57 -17.29
CA GLU A 631 6.31 -22.24 -16.32
C GLU A 631 6.82 -23.60 -16.81
N LEU A 632 6.32 -24.05 -17.93
CA LEU A 632 6.75 -25.27 -18.64
C LEU A 632 7.46 -24.88 -19.95
N ASP A 633 8.35 -25.75 -20.42
CA ASP A 633 8.88 -25.64 -21.78
C ASP A 633 7.76 -25.88 -22.79
N THR A 634 7.89 -25.27 -23.95
CA THR A 634 7.03 -25.55 -25.11
C THR A 634 7.78 -26.32 -26.17
N THR A 635 7.13 -26.62 -27.29
CA THR A 635 7.77 -27.27 -28.44
C THR A 635 8.77 -26.36 -29.15
N SER A 636 8.71 -25.04 -28.90
CA SER A 636 9.55 -24.03 -29.58
C SER A 636 10.58 -23.39 -28.66
N HIS A 637 10.23 -23.17 -27.39
CA HIS A 637 11.09 -22.44 -26.44
C HIS A 637 11.18 -23.13 -25.10
N THR A 638 12.31 -22.93 -24.42
CA THR A 638 12.48 -23.26 -23.02
C THR A 638 11.73 -22.28 -22.11
N ARG A 639 11.48 -22.66 -20.85
CA ARG A 639 10.86 -21.78 -19.85
C ARG A 639 11.60 -20.44 -19.69
N ALA A 640 12.93 -20.46 -19.73
CA ALA A 640 13.74 -19.25 -19.62
C ALA A 640 13.51 -18.30 -20.82
N GLU A 641 13.54 -18.85 -22.04
CA GLU A 641 13.22 -18.07 -23.25
C GLU A 641 11.78 -17.54 -23.22
N LEU A 642 10.81 -18.34 -22.73
CA LEU A 642 9.42 -17.89 -22.55
C LEU A 642 9.28 -16.77 -21.52
N SER A 643 10.05 -16.80 -20.42
CA SER A 643 10.08 -15.71 -19.45
C SER A 643 10.47 -14.39 -20.11
N ASN A 644 11.55 -14.40 -20.89
CA ASN A 644 12.03 -13.25 -21.63
C ASN A 644 11.02 -12.76 -22.67
N LEU A 645 10.44 -13.66 -23.48
CA LEU A 645 9.44 -13.31 -24.46
C LEU A 645 8.16 -12.73 -23.83
N ARG A 646 7.75 -13.24 -22.67
CA ARG A 646 6.60 -12.72 -21.91
C ARG A 646 6.88 -11.32 -21.37
N SER A 647 8.04 -11.06 -20.82
CA SER A 647 8.43 -9.73 -20.35
C SER A 647 8.38 -8.70 -21.47
N ARG A 648 8.73 -9.10 -22.69
CA ARG A 648 8.70 -8.21 -23.84
C ARG A 648 7.31 -8.01 -24.44
N TYR A 649 6.57 -9.08 -24.66
CA TYR A 649 5.35 -9.05 -25.47
C TYR A 649 4.06 -9.08 -24.66
N HIS A 650 4.13 -9.45 -23.39
CA HIS A 650 2.98 -9.56 -22.48
C HIS A 650 3.19 -8.73 -21.21
N TYR A 651 3.44 -7.42 -21.39
CA TYR A 651 3.55 -6.53 -20.24
C TYR A 651 2.25 -6.58 -19.40
N ASP A 652 2.38 -6.70 -18.07
CA ASP A 652 1.25 -6.98 -17.15
C ASP A 652 0.37 -8.17 -17.57
N GLY A 653 0.97 -9.12 -18.28
CA GLY A 653 0.28 -10.28 -18.83
C GLY A 653 -0.31 -11.17 -17.74
N ALA A 654 -1.59 -11.44 -17.82
CA ALA A 654 -2.32 -12.26 -16.87
C ALA A 654 -3.10 -13.39 -17.57
N VAL A 655 -2.88 -14.62 -17.08
CA VAL A 655 -3.71 -15.79 -17.42
C VAL A 655 -4.47 -16.18 -16.16
N LYS A 656 -5.77 -16.02 -16.16
CA LYS A 656 -6.58 -16.22 -14.95
C LYS A 656 -7.98 -16.72 -15.23
N ILE A 657 -8.55 -17.35 -14.22
CA ILE A 657 -9.99 -17.61 -14.16
C ILE A 657 -10.69 -16.27 -13.94
N SER A 658 -11.67 -15.97 -14.79
CA SER A 658 -12.56 -14.83 -14.65
C SER A 658 -13.98 -15.34 -14.53
N VAL A 659 -14.65 -15.04 -13.44
CA VAL A 659 -16.04 -15.48 -13.20
C VAL A 659 -16.89 -14.24 -13.27
N LEU A 660 -17.72 -14.15 -14.29
CA LEU A 660 -18.51 -12.97 -14.60
C LEU A 660 -19.99 -13.27 -14.44
N GLU A 661 -20.68 -12.39 -13.73
CA GLU A 661 -22.14 -12.40 -13.67
C GLU A 661 -22.68 -11.32 -14.61
N ASP A 662 -23.54 -11.73 -15.51
CA ASP A 662 -24.24 -10.81 -16.40
C ASP A 662 -25.30 -10.04 -15.61
N LYS A 663 -25.15 -8.71 -15.54
CA LYS A 663 -26.02 -7.86 -14.67
C LYS A 663 -27.45 -7.68 -15.23
N VAL A 664 -27.74 -8.20 -16.43
CA VAL A 664 -29.10 -8.20 -17.01
C VAL A 664 -29.80 -9.55 -16.80
N SER A 665 -29.11 -10.66 -17.03
CA SER A 665 -29.67 -12.00 -16.92
C SER A 665 -29.44 -12.65 -15.54
N GLY A 666 -28.46 -12.19 -14.78
CA GLY A 666 -28.00 -12.85 -13.54
C GLY A 666 -27.23 -14.14 -13.80
N GLU A 667 -26.86 -14.43 -15.04
CA GLU A 667 -26.18 -15.68 -15.39
C GLU A 667 -24.67 -15.57 -15.13
N MET A 668 -24.13 -16.45 -14.31
CA MET A 668 -22.71 -16.56 -14.05
C MET A 668 -22.02 -17.35 -15.15
N THR A 669 -20.94 -16.85 -15.72
CA THR A 669 -20.13 -17.56 -16.72
C THR A 669 -18.65 -17.53 -16.35
N PRO A 670 -18.06 -18.70 -15.94
CA PRO A 670 -16.64 -18.81 -15.75
C PRO A 670 -15.92 -18.78 -17.11
N ARG A 671 -14.76 -18.11 -17.18
CA ARG A 671 -13.97 -17.96 -18.39
C ARG A 671 -12.48 -18.09 -18.07
N LEU A 672 -11.72 -18.59 -19.01
CA LEU A 672 -10.29 -18.31 -19.10
C LEU A 672 -10.13 -16.89 -19.65
N ARG A 673 -9.45 -16.00 -18.95
CA ARG A 673 -9.03 -14.69 -19.44
C ARG A 673 -7.52 -14.69 -19.62
N PHE A 674 -7.06 -14.40 -20.84
CA PHE A 674 -5.69 -14.06 -21.14
C PHE A 674 -5.66 -12.61 -21.58
N SER A 675 -4.91 -11.76 -20.89
CA SER A 675 -4.81 -10.34 -21.23
C SER A 675 -3.39 -9.83 -20.99
N PHE A 676 -3.01 -8.81 -21.75
CA PHE A 676 -1.68 -8.17 -21.68
C PHE A 676 -1.74 -6.77 -22.27
N THR A 677 -0.73 -5.97 -21.98
CA THR A 677 -0.41 -4.73 -22.68
C THR A 677 0.81 -4.98 -23.57
N ALA A 678 0.81 -4.43 -24.77
CA ALA A 678 1.92 -4.57 -25.70
C ALA A 678 2.05 -3.33 -26.60
N LEU A 679 3.25 -3.12 -27.14
CA LEU A 679 3.45 -2.15 -28.20
C LEU A 679 2.67 -2.55 -29.46
N ASP A 680 2.12 -1.57 -30.16
CA ASP A 680 1.32 -1.81 -31.37
C ASP A 680 2.08 -2.62 -32.45
N GLU A 681 3.39 -2.40 -32.58
CA GLU A 681 4.25 -3.12 -33.52
C GLU A 681 4.52 -4.58 -33.12
N ASP A 682 4.45 -4.90 -31.83
CA ASP A 682 4.70 -6.23 -31.29
C ASP A 682 3.43 -7.07 -31.10
N MET A 683 2.25 -6.52 -31.34
CA MET A 683 0.95 -7.15 -31.08
C MET A 683 0.80 -8.52 -31.78
N SER A 684 1.33 -8.70 -33.01
CA SER A 684 1.27 -10.00 -33.72
C SER A 684 2.11 -11.06 -32.98
N ARG A 685 3.30 -10.71 -32.53
CA ARG A 685 4.18 -11.62 -31.79
C ARG A 685 3.60 -11.99 -30.43
N ALA A 686 2.93 -11.02 -29.79
CA ALA A 686 2.25 -11.26 -28.52
C ALA A 686 1.13 -12.32 -28.68
N PHE A 687 0.36 -12.29 -29.76
CA PHE A 687 -0.65 -13.32 -30.03
C PHE A 687 -0.06 -14.67 -30.43
N ASP A 688 1.05 -14.70 -31.19
CA ASP A 688 1.75 -15.93 -31.51
C ASP A 688 2.29 -16.60 -30.21
N LEU A 689 2.88 -15.80 -29.31
CA LEU A 689 3.32 -16.27 -28.00
C LEU A 689 2.15 -16.74 -27.11
N MET A 690 1.00 -16.02 -27.13
CA MET A 690 -0.20 -16.46 -26.39
C MET A 690 -0.67 -17.84 -26.87
N HIS A 691 -0.67 -18.09 -28.20
CA HIS A 691 -1.04 -19.40 -28.75
C HIS A 691 -0.09 -20.50 -28.26
N GLU A 692 1.21 -20.26 -28.33
CA GLU A 692 2.24 -21.19 -27.88
C GLU A 692 2.08 -21.51 -26.38
N LEU A 693 1.93 -20.49 -25.54
CA LEU A 693 1.76 -20.64 -24.10
C LEU A 693 0.50 -21.44 -23.73
N LEU A 694 -0.56 -21.35 -24.50
CA LEU A 694 -1.80 -22.06 -24.22
C LEU A 694 -1.76 -23.51 -24.71
N PHE A 695 -1.14 -23.80 -25.87
CA PHE A 695 -1.40 -25.06 -26.58
C PHE A 695 -0.17 -25.90 -26.86
N ASP A 696 1.06 -25.33 -26.80
CA ASP A 696 2.27 -26.04 -27.23
C ASP A 696 3.15 -26.53 -26.05
N ASN A 697 2.61 -26.55 -24.83
CA ASN A 697 3.33 -26.94 -23.59
C ASN A 697 3.78 -28.41 -23.61
N ILE A 698 5.01 -28.64 -23.15
CA ILE A 698 5.54 -29.97 -22.83
C ILE A 698 5.21 -30.27 -21.36
N TYR A 699 4.25 -31.15 -21.14
CA TYR A 699 3.83 -31.54 -19.79
C TYR A 699 4.78 -32.55 -19.18
N ASP A 700 5.94 -32.09 -18.70
CA ASP A 700 6.91 -32.91 -17.99
C ASP A 700 6.48 -33.13 -16.53
N ALA A 701 6.36 -34.41 -16.11
CA ALA A 701 5.84 -34.76 -14.80
C ALA A 701 6.74 -34.30 -13.64
N ASP A 702 8.05 -34.31 -13.83
CA ASP A 702 9.01 -33.89 -12.78
C ASP A 702 8.92 -32.37 -12.59
N ARG A 703 8.85 -31.62 -13.70
CA ARG A 703 8.67 -30.18 -13.67
C ARG A 703 7.34 -29.76 -13.02
N ILE A 704 6.26 -30.48 -13.35
CA ILE A 704 4.94 -30.25 -12.73
C ILE A 704 4.99 -30.54 -11.23
N ARG A 705 5.69 -31.60 -10.80
CA ARG A 705 5.87 -31.91 -9.38
C ARG A 705 6.57 -30.78 -8.63
N ASP A 706 7.66 -30.25 -9.17
CA ASP A 706 8.39 -29.15 -8.56
C ASP A 706 7.49 -27.90 -8.41
N LYS A 707 6.75 -27.57 -9.48
CA LYS A 707 5.83 -26.43 -9.45
C LYS A 707 4.67 -26.63 -8.46
N VAL A 708 4.07 -27.82 -8.41
CA VAL A 708 3.01 -28.17 -7.44
C VAL A 708 3.56 -28.08 -6.01
N SER A 709 4.79 -28.51 -5.76
CA SER A 709 5.44 -28.35 -4.45
C SER A 709 5.56 -26.87 -4.06
N ASN A 710 5.99 -26.02 -4.98
CA ASN A 710 6.07 -24.57 -4.74
C ASN A 710 4.69 -23.94 -4.49
N ILE A 711 3.68 -24.30 -5.29
CA ILE A 711 2.29 -23.86 -5.11
C ILE A 711 1.77 -24.29 -3.73
N ARG A 712 2.04 -25.53 -3.31
CA ARG A 712 1.66 -26.05 -2.00
C ARG A 712 2.25 -25.23 -0.85
N ILE A 713 3.55 -24.93 -0.92
CA ILE A 713 4.24 -24.09 0.08
C ILE A 713 3.65 -22.68 0.10
N ALA A 714 3.48 -22.08 -1.08
CA ALA A 714 2.93 -20.73 -1.20
C ALA A 714 1.49 -20.63 -0.68
N LEU A 715 0.63 -21.62 -1.00
CA LEU A 715 -0.75 -21.67 -0.51
C LEU A 715 -0.78 -21.85 1.01
N ARG A 716 0.03 -22.75 1.58
CA ARG A 716 0.14 -22.92 3.02
C ARG A 716 0.55 -21.62 3.71
N GLN A 717 1.58 -20.94 3.19
CA GLN A 717 2.04 -19.66 3.71
C GLN A 717 0.96 -18.58 3.57
N SER A 718 0.26 -18.50 2.43
CA SER A 718 -0.80 -17.54 2.20
C SER A 718 -1.99 -17.77 3.14
N LEU A 719 -2.42 -19.02 3.30
CA LEU A 719 -3.50 -19.37 4.23
C LEU A 719 -3.09 -19.19 5.70
N SER A 720 -1.81 -19.39 6.04
CA SER A 720 -1.30 -19.17 7.40
C SER A 720 -1.11 -17.69 7.74
N ARG A 721 -1.01 -16.80 6.73
CA ARG A 721 -1.03 -15.37 6.98
C ARG A 721 -2.38 -15.00 7.56
N ALA A 722 -2.35 -14.39 8.72
CA ALA A 722 -3.53 -13.74 9.21
C ALA A 722 -3.78 -12.49 8.33
N ASP A 723 -4.80 -12.56 7.50
CA ASP A 723 -5.36 -11.41 6.80
C ASP A 723 -6.88 -11.53 6.73
N GLN A 724 -7.53 -10.45 6.35
CA GLN A 724 -8.99 -10.39 6.23
C GLN A 724 -9.52 -11.09 4.97
N ILE A 725 -8.67 -11.46 4.04
CA ILE A 725 -9.07 -11.94 2.70
C ILE A 725 -9.79 -13.28 2.80
N LEU A 726 -9.22 -14.23 3.51
CA LEU A 726 -9.80 -15.58 3.61
C LEU A 726 -11.22 -15.57 4.22
N PRO A 727 -11.47 -14.94 5.40
CA PRO A 727 -12.81 -14.90 5.97
C PRO A 727 -13.79 -14.05 5.13
N LEU A 728 -13.31 -13.00 4.43
CA LEU A 728 -14.14 -12.22 3.51
C LEU A 728 -14.61 -13.06 2.31
N PHE A 729 -13.72 -13.79 1.65
CA PHE A 729 -14.12 -14.61 0.51
C PHE A 729 -15.01 -15.77 0.90
N ARG A 730 -14.82 -16.32 2.10
CA ARG A 730 -15.79 -17.27 2.69
C ARG A 730 -17.17 -16.62 2.86
N ALA A 731 -17.22 -15.42 3.40
CA ALA A 731 -18.45 -14.65 3.56
C ALA A 731 -19.13 -14.37 2.21
N PHE A 732 -18.38 -13.85 1.22
CA PHE A 732 -18.90 -13.48 -0.10
C PHE A 732 -19.42 -14.67 -0.90
N SER A 733 -18.95 -15.89 -0.63
CA SER A 733 -19.48 -17.10 -1.28
C SER A 733 -21.00 -17.27 -1.14
N THR A 734 -21.63 -16.54 -0.19
CA THR A 734 -23.07 -16.55 0.03
C THR A 734 -23.82 -15.46 -0.72
N ALA A 735 -23.13 -14.52 -1.34
CA ALA A 735 -23.75 -13.39 -2.03
C ALA A 735 -24.15 -13.74 -3.47
N GLU A 736 -23.20 -14.22 -4.25
CA GLU A 736 -23.35 -14.52 -5.68
C GLU A 736 -22.69 -15.86 -6.01
N GLU A 737 -23.22 -16.55 -7.05
CA GLU A 737 -22.65 -17.81 -7.55
C GLU A 737 -21.21 -17.63 -8.07
N SER A 738 -20.91 -16.48 -8.63
CA SER A 738 -19.56 -16.09 -9.06
C SER A 738 -18.55 -16.11 -7.91
N ASN A 739 -18.90 -15.56 -6.76
CA ASN A 739 -18.09 -15.56 -5.56
C ASN A 739 -17.93 -16.98 -4.97
N ALA A 740 -18.98 -17.78 -5.00
CA ALA A 740 -18.94 -19.20 -4.60
C ALA A 740 -17.97 -19.99 -5.49
N TYR A 741 -18.04 -19.81 -6.80
CA TYR A 741 -17.11 -20.45 -7.75
C TYR A 741 -15.66 -20.04 -7.49
N TRP A 742 -15.41 -18.74 -7.30
CA TRP A 742 -14.06 -18.23 -7.02
C TRP A 742 -13.51 -18.76 -5.69
N ASN A 743 -14.33 -18.79 -4.63
CA ASN A 743 -13.94 -19.35 -3.34
C ASN A 743 -13.57 -20.83 -3.46
N TYR A 744 -14.38 -21.64 -4.15
CA TYR A 744 -14.12 -23.05 -4.41
C TYR A 744 -12.82 -23.24 -5.21
N ALA A 745 -12.64 -22.48 -6.29
CA ALA A 745 -11.49 -22.62 -7.19
C ALA A 745 -10.14 -22.19 -6.60
N SER A 746 -10.09 -21.38 -5.52
CA SER A 746 -8.87 -20.63 -5.20
C SER A 746 -8.35 -20.74 -3.77
N TYR A 747 -9.15 -21.22 -2.79
CA TYR A 747 -8.78 -21.14 -1.36
C TYR A 747 -8.63 -22.52 -0.71
N ILE A 748 -9.38 -22.82 0.34
CA ILE A 748 -9.22 -24.03 1.15
C ILE A 748 -9.43 -25.31 0.32
N ASP A 749 -10.46 -25.32 -0.54
CA ASP A 749 -10.76 -26.47 -1.39
C ASP A 749 -9.63 -26.73 -2.41
N TYR A 750 -9.08 -25.65 -2.97
CA TYR A 750 -7.90 -25.74 -3.85
C TYR A 750 -6.63 -26.19 -3.12
N TYR A 751 -6.43 -25.76 -1.87
CA TYR A 751 -5.31 -26.27 -1.04
C TYR A 751 -5.41 -27.78 -0.84
N TYR A 752 -6.58 -28.30 -0.49
CA TYR A 752 -6.78 -29.75 -0.36
C TYR A 752 -6.58 -30.49 -1.66
N PHE A 753 -6.99 -29.91 -2.79
CA PHE A 753 -6.71 -30.48 -4.09
C PHE A 753 -5.19 -30.55 -4.35
N ILE A 754 -4.44 -29.48 -4.09
CA ILE A 754 -2.99 -29.44 -4.28
C ILE A 754 -2.26 -30.48 -3.39
N GLU A 755 -2.70 -30.67 -2.15
CA GLU A 755 -2.17 -31.75 -1.30
C GLU A 755 -2.40 -33.13 -1.95
N SER A 756 -3.60 -33.39 -2.45
CA SER A 756 -3.92 -34.66 -3.13
C SER A 756 -3.14 -34.84 -4.44
N ILE A 757 -2.93 -33.78 -5.20
CA ILE A 757 -2.17 -33.82 -6.46
C ILE A 757 -0.67 -34.05 -6.18
N SER A 758 -0.13 -33.50 -5.09
CA SER A 758 1.24 -33.78 -4.66
C SER A 758 1.48 -35.28 -4.44
N GLU A 759 0.55 -35.98 -3.78
CA GLU A 759 0.63 -37.44 -3.57
C GLU A 759 0.43 -38.19 -4.89
N LEU A 760 -0.47 -37.75 -5.75
CA LEU A 760 -0.76 -38.39 -7.03
C LEU A 760 0.41 -38.31 -8.00
N LEU A 761 1.16 -37.18 -8.00
CA LEU A 761 2.36 -37.01 -8.82
C LEU A 761 3.50 -37.96 -8.43
N GLU A 762 3.53 -38.43 -7.17
CA GLU A 762 4.50 -39.44 -6.74
C GLU A 762 4.12 -40.89 -7.16
N THR A 763 2.79 -41.15 -7.27
CA THR A 763 2.29 -42.50 -7.49
C THR A 763 1.81 -42.75 -8.91
N GLU A 764 1.10 -41.77 -9.50
CA GLU A 764 0.43 -41.88 -10.83
C GLU A 764 0.59 -40.59 -11.62
N PRO A 765 1.80 -40.08 -11.94
CA PRO A 765 2.02 -38.77 -12.57
C PRO A 765 1.28 -38.61 -13.89
N GLU A 766 1.16 -39.67 -14.70
CA GLU A 766 0.46 -39.66 -15.98
C GLU A 766 -1.04 -39.30 -15.87
N THR A 767 -1.65 -39.56 -14.71
CA THR A 767 -3.04 -39.17 -14.44
C THR A 767 -3.17 -37.65 -14.39
N VAL A 768 -2.26 -36.97 -13.71
CA VAL A 768 -2.22 -35.50 -13.61
C VAL A 768 -1.91 -34.87 -14.96
N VAL A 769 -0.88 -35.39 -15.65
CA VAL A 769 -0.51 -34.95 -17.02
C VAL A 769 -1.68 -35.07 -18.00
N SER A 770 -2.40 -36.19 -17.96
CA SER A 770 -3.57 -36.40 -18.83
C SER A 770 -4.68 -35.42 -18.53
N ALA A 771 -4.97 -35.16 -17.27
CA ALA A 771 -6.00 -34.18 -16.87
C ALA A 771 -5.64 -32.77 -17.31
N LEU A 772 -4.38 -32.34 -17.19
CA LEU A 772 -3.93 -31.01 -17.64
C LEU A 772 -4.02 -30.87 -19.16
N LYS A 773 -3.71 -31.93 -19.92
CA LYS A 773 -3.86 -31.95 -21.37
C LYS A 773 -5.34 -31.87 -21.78
N GLU A 774 -6.24 -32.51 -21.02
CA GLU A 774 -7.70 -32.42 -21.24
C GLU A 774 -8.18 -30.97 -21.06
N ILE A 775 -7.65 -30.24 -20.06
CA ILE A 775 -7.96 -28.82 -19.88
C ILE A 775 -7.45 -27.97 -21.04
N ALA A 776 -6.21 -28.18 -21.49
CA ALA A 776 -5.67 -27.45 -22.63
C ALA A 776 -6.47 -27.71 -23.91
N ASP A 777 -6.84 -28.97 -24.19
CA ASP A 777 -7.71 -29.33 -25.31
C ASP A 777 -9.09 -28.71 -25.19
N TYR A 778 -9.67 -28.62 -23.98
CA TYR A 778 -10.95 -27.97 -23.77
C TYR A 778 -10.92 -26.50 -24.21
N PHE A 779 -9.86 -25.75 -23.87
CA PHE A 779 -9.71 -24.34 -24.23
C PHE A 779 -9.27 -24.10 -25.69
N ASN A 780 -8.86 -25.13 -26.42
CA ASN A 780 -8.71 -25.01 -27.88
C ASN A 780 -10.10 -24.96 -28.56
N ASN A 781 -10.89 -23.94 -28.18
CA ASN A 781 -12.28 -23.81 -28.63
C ASN A 781 -12.72 -22.34 -28.57
N SER A 782 -13.07 -21.77 -29.72
CA SER A 782 -13.49 -20.38 -29.89
C SER A 782 -14.96 -20.11 -29.60
N THR A 783 -15.77 -21.16 -29.33
CA THR A 783 -17.21 -21.01 -29.08
C THR A 783 -17.47 -20.07 -27.89
N ASN A 784 -18.37 -19.10 -28.05
CA ASN A 784 -18.67 -18.03 -27.07
C ASN A 784 -17.46 -17.18 -26.68
N GLY A 785 -16.43 -17.13 -27.53
CA GLY A 785 -15.23 -16.34 -27.29
C GLY A 785 -15.49 -14.84 -27.29
N ILE A 786 -14.68 -14.11 -26.55
CA ILE A 786 -14.73 -12.64 -26.47
C ILE A 786 -13.35 -12.08 -26.77
N ILE A 787 -13.28 -11.08 -27.63
CA ILE A 787 -12.07 -10.28 -27.92
C ILE A 787 -12.23 -8.92 -27.25
N LEU A 788 -11.22 -8.48 -26.51
CA LEU A 788 -11.16 -7.20 -25.82
C LEU A 788 -9.97 -6.40 -26.33
N PHE A 789 -10.20 -5.14 -26.67
CA PHE A 789 -9.13 -4.21 -27.03
C PHE A 789 -9.40 -2.81 -26.45
N ALA A 790 -8.41 -2.22 -25.75
CA ALA A 790 -8.38 -0.80 -25.48
C ALA A 790 -7.15 -0.20 -26.17
N GLY A 791 -7.38 0.83 -26.97
CA GLY A 791 -6.35 1.46 -27.79
C GLY A 791 -6.93 2.46 -28.77
N ASN A 792 -6.07 3.15 -29.48
CA ASN A 792 -6.48 4.17 -30.42
C ASN A 792 -7.11 3.55 -31.71
N ARG A 793 -7.69 4.42 -32.53
CA ARG A 793 -8.39 3.98 -33.74
C ARG A 793 -7.46 3.40 -34.80
N GLU A 794 -6.22 3.85 -34.86
CA GLU A 794 -5.25 3.44 -35.86
C GLU A 794 -4.81 1.99 -35.63
N SER A 795 -4.57 1.64 -34.37
CA SER A 795 -4.17 0.29 -33.94
C SER A 795 -5.31 -0.73 -34.01
N ARG A 796 -6.57 -0.30 -33.87
CA ARG A 796 -7.76 -1.17 -33.77
C ARG A 796 -7.89 -2.14 -34.97
N ASP A 797 -7.77 -1.66 -36.19
CA ASP A 797 -8.02 -2.49 -37.39
C ASP A 797 -6.93 -3.55 -37.57
N ASN A 798 -5.69 -3.26 -37.19
CA ASN A 798 -4.60 -4.23 -37.18
C ASN A 798 -4.80 -5.27 -36.08
N PHE A 799 -5.11 -4.82 -34.87
CA PHE A 799 -5.40 -5.68 -33.73
C PHE A 799 -6.53 -6.67 -34.05
N MET A 800 -7.66 -6.19 -34.55
CA MET A 800 -8.82 -7.07 -34.82
C MET A 800 -8.49 -8.17 -35.85
N LYS A 801 -7.66 -7.89 -36.84
CA LYS A 801 -7.20 -8.94 -37.79
C LYS A 801 -6.37 -10.01 -37.11
N ILE A 802 -5.47 -9.60 -36.20
CA ILE A 802 -4.61 -10.52 -35.44
C ILE A 802 -5.46 -11.38 -34.52
N ALA A 803 -6.33 -10.76 -33.70
CA ALA A 803 -7.20 -11.47 -32.79
C ALA A 803 -8.20 -12.40 -33.46
N ASP A 804 -8.76 -11.97 -34.63
CA ASP A 804 -9.64 -12.82 -35.44
C ASP A 804 -8.88 -14.03 -36.02
N ALA A 805 -7.63 -13.85 -36.44
CA ALA A 805 -6.80 -14.96 -36.91
C ALA A 805 -6.51 -15.95 -35.79
N PHE A 806 -6.20 -15.46 -34.56
CA PHE A 806 -6.05 -16.30 -33.38
C PHE A 806 -7.33 -17.10 -33.12
N MET A 807 -8.49 -16.46 -33.03
CA MET A 807 -9.76 -17.13 -32.73
C MET A 807 -10.13 -18.15 -33.84
N ALA A 808 -9.79 -17.87 -35.07
CA ALA A 808 -10.00 -18.79 -36.22
C ALA A 808 -9.04 -19.98 -36.20
N SER A 809 -7.92 -19.92 -35.53
CA SER A 809 -6.99 -21.06 -35.36
C SER A 809 -7.52 -22.11 -34.37
N LEU A 810 -8.44 -21.72 -33.48
CA LEU A 810 -9.07 -22.61 -32.51
C LEU A 810 -10.21 -23.41 -33.13
N GLU A 811 -10.52 -24.56 -32.55
CA GLU A 811 -11.69 -25.33 -32.91
C GLU A 811 -12.98 -24.57 -32.58
N ASN A 812 -14.11 -25.03 -33.15
CA ASN A 812 -15.44 -24.52 -32.83
C ASN A 812 -16.32 -25.70 -32.45
N ARG A 813 -16.36 -26.03 -31.15
CA ARG A 813 -17.07 -27.17 -30.57
C ARG A 813 -18.20 -26.67 -29.67
N PRO A 814 -19.42 -27.23 -29.73
CA PRO A 814 -20.50 -26.84 -28.82
C PRO A 814 -20.10 -27.06 -27.37
N ILE A 815 -20.39 -26.07 -26.52
CA ILE A 815 -20.18 -26.15 -25.09
C ILE A 815 -21.50 -26.52 -24.44
N VAL A 816 -21.50 -27.53 -23.54
CA VAL A 816 -22.63 -27.92 -22.71
C VAL A 816 -22.37 -27.41 -21.30
N ARG A 817 -23.11 -26.40 -20.90
CA ARG A 817 -22.98 -25.77 -19.59
C ARG A 817 -23.20 -26.79 -18.49
N GLN A 818 -22.38 -26.72 -17.44
CA GLN A 818 -22.47 -27.52 -16.23
C GLN A 818 -23.15 -26.74 -15.10
N GLU A 819 -23.76 -27.45 -14.18
CA GLU A 819 -24.25 -26.96 -12.89
C GLU A 819 -23.24 -27.38 -11.82
N TYR A 820 -23.00 -26.53 -10.82
CA TYR A 820 -22.01 -26.76 -9.78
C TYR A 820 -22.66 -26.83 -8.40
N ASP A 821 -22.19 -27.75 -7.56
CA ASP A 821 -22.48 -27.78 -6.13
C ASP A 821 -21.26 -27.27 -5.38
N LEU A 822 -21.23 -25.94 -5.18
CA LEU A 822 -20.10 -25.24 -4.62
C LEU A 822 -20.18 -25.20 -3.10
N ASN A 823 -19.03 -25.27 -2.43
CA ASN A 823 -18.94 -25.24 -0.98
C ASN A 823 -19.17 -23.83 -0.44
N VAL A 824 -20.42 -23.48 -0.14
CA VAL A 824 -20.84 -22.17 0.31
C VAL A 824 -20.81 -22.08 1.83
N ALA A 825 -20.23 -21.00 2.36
CA ALA A 825 -20.15 -20.72 3.80
C ALA A 825 -21.49 -20.15 4.34
N ASP A 826 -22.56 -20.93 4.33
CA ASP A 826 -23.92 -20.51 4.67
C ASP A 826 -24.21 -20.35 6.17
N SER A 827 -23.21 -20.52 7.02
CA SER A 827 -23.26 -20.38 8.47
C SER A 827 -22.04 -19.62 9.01
N SER A 828 -22.10 -19.22 10.27
CA SER A 828 -20.94 -18.57 10.93
C SER A 828 -19.77 -19.53 11.06
N GLU A 829 -18.61 -19.13 10.61
CA GLU A 829 -17.39 -19.95 10.54
C GLU A 829 -16.20 -19.34 11.27
N ALA A 830 -15.41 -20.19 11.93
CA ALA A 830 -14.08 -19.86 12.41
C ALA A 830 -13.03 -20.72 11.71
N ILE A 831 -11.87 -20.13 11.39
CA ILE A 831 -10.76 -20.80 10.72
C ILE A 831 -9.54 -20.73 11.61
N ILE A 832 -9.01 -21.87 12.01
CA ILE A 832 -7.81 -21.98 12.83
C ILE A 832 -6.60 -21.78 11.94
N LEU A 833 -5.80 -20.78 12.26
CA LEU A 833 -4.53 -20.45 11.59
C LEU A 833 -3.39 -20.35 12.61
N GLU A 834 -2.16 -20.49 12.14
CA GLU A 834 -0.94 -20.36 12.95
C GLU A 834 -0.54 -18.88 13.10
N ASN A 835 -1.30 -18.11 13.90
CA ASN A 835 -1.02 -16.70 14.13
C ASN A 835 -1.52 -16.22 15.50
N ASN A 836 -1.01 -15.08 15.97
CA ASN A 836 -1.31 -14.48 17.28
C ASN A 836 -2.28 -13.29 17.23
N ILE A 837 -2.87 -13.01 16.06
CA ILE A 837 -3.85 -11.94 15.84
C ILE A 837 -5.07 -12.50 15.12
N ASN A 838 -6.21 -11.81 15.28
CA ASN A 838 -7.46 -12.23 14.69
C ASN A 838 -7.92 -11.25 13.63
N TYR A 839 -8.72 -11.77 12.70
CA TYR A 839 -9.47 -10.97 11.73
C TYR A 839 -10.93 -11.39 11.84
N ASN A 840 -11.77 -10.46 12.30
CA ASN A 840 -13.18 -10.71 12.55
C ASN A 840 -13.99 -10.03 11.45
N VAL A 841 -14.86 -10.79 10.80
CA VAL A 841 -15.69 -10.34 9.69
C VAL A 841 -17.14 -10.55 10.03
N ILE A 842 -17.99 -9.58 9.72
CA ILE A 842 -19.43 -9.74 9.62
C ILE A 842 -19.84 -9.50 8.16
N PHE A 843 -20.86 -10.23 7.71
CA PHE A 843 -21.42 -10.08 6.37
C PHE A 843 -22.91 -10.41 6.33
N ALA A 844 -23.69 -9.59 5.61
CA ALA A 844 -25.05 -9.89 5.20
C ALA A 844 -25.22 -9.54 3.71
N PRO A 845 -25.72 -10.47 2.88
CA PRO A 845 -25.90 -10.24 1.45
C PRO A 845 -26.99 -9.21 1.16
N SER A 846 -26.85 -8.44 0.08
CA SER A 846 -27.77 -7.39 -0.35
C SER A 846 -29.21 -7.91 -0.52
N SER A 847 -29.37 -9.13 -1.00
CA SER A 847 -30.67 -9.81 -1.15
C SER A 847 -31.44 -9.93 0.16
N VAL A 848 -30.74 -10.18 1.28
CA VAL A 848 -31.33 -10.24 2.64
C VAL A 848 -31.60 -8.85 3.17
N LEU A 849 -30.70 -7.91 2.87
CA LEU A 849 -30.82 -6.50 3.28
C LEU A 849 -31.93 -5.76 2.50
N GLY A 850 -32.24 -6.22 1.30
CA GLY A 850 -33.39 -5.74 0.50
C GLY A 850 -33.02 -4.63 -0.47
N TYR A 851 -31.81 -4.68 -1.04
CA TYR A 851 -31.41 -3.86 -2.17
C TYR A 851 -30.65 -4.72 -3.21
N GLU A 852 -30.64 -4.31 -4.46
CA GLU A 852 -29.96 -4.99 -5.57
C GLU A 852 -28.62 -4.31 -5.89
N ARG A 853 -28.53 -3.00 -5.68
CA ARG A 853 -27.35 -2.20 -5.92
C ARG A 853 -27.19 -1.14 -4.85
N ALA A 854 -25.95 -0.94 -4.39
CA ALA A 854 -25.60 0.14 -3.47
C ALA A 854 -25.61 1.49 -4.20
N SER A 855 -26.45 2.42 -3.74
CA SER A 855 -26.43 3.81 -4.21
C SER A 855 -25.28 4.59 -3.59
N GLY A 856 -24.94 5.75 -4.13
CA GLY A 856 -23.83 6.55 -3.60
C GLY A 856 -24.03 7.03 -2.18
N ASP A 857 -25.29 7.36 -1.80
CA ASP A 857 -25.64 7.69 -0.42
C ASP A 857 -25.43 6.50 0.53
N MET A 858 -25.68 5.28 0.07
CA MET A 858 -25.36 4.08 0.84
C MET A 858 -23.84 3.86 0.96
N THR A 859 -23.08 4.11 -0.10
CA THR A 859 -21.60 4.03 -0.04
C THR A 859 -21.01 5.01 0.99
N ALA A 860 -21.59 6.21 1.16
CA ALA A 860 -21.14 7.17 2.17
C ALA A 860 -21.33 6.67 3.62
N LEU A 861 -22.26 5.72 3.86
CA LEU A 861 -22.43 5.12 5.19
C LEU A 861 -21.17 4.42 5.68
N SER A 862 -20.36 3.90 4.78
CA SER A 862 -19.07 3.27 5.10
C SER A 862 -18.18 4.24 5.88
N ALA A 863 -17.95 5.43 5.34
CA ALA A 863 -17.14 6.46 5.99
C ALA A 863 -17.74 6.93 7.32
N ILE A 864 -19.05 7.16 7.36
CA ILE A 864 -19.76 7.65 8.55
C ILE A 864 -19.67 6.66 9.70
N VAL A 865 -19.98 5.39 9.44
CA VAL A 865 -19.97 4.35 10.48
C VAL A 865 -18.55 4.04 10.93
N GLN A 866 -17.59 4.02 10.01
CA GLN A 866 -16.19 3.79 10.32
C GLN A 866 -15.64 4.89 11.23
N ASP A 867 -15.80 6.15 10.86
CA ASP A 867 -15.27 7.30 11.61
C ASP A 867 -16.02 7.51 12.96
N MET A 868 -17.35 7.49 12.96
CA MET A 868 -18.13 7.85 14.13
C MET A 868 -18.35 6.69 15.13
N TYR A 869 -18.11 5.43 14.74
CA TYR A 869 -18.41 4.30 15.60
C TYR A 869 -17.31 3.25 15.64
N LEU A 870 -16.90 2.68 14.49
CA LEU A 870 -16.02 1.51 14.50
C LEU A 870 -14.60 1.84 14.97
N MET A 871 -14.00 2.93 14.46
CA MET A 871 -12.66 3.33 14.84
C MET A 871 -12.58 3.67 16.34
N PRO A 872 -13.46 4.51 16.93
CA PRO A 872 -13.47 4.77 18.36
C PRO A 872 -13.68 3.51 19.21
N GLU A 873 -14.56 2.60 18.80
CA GLU A 873 -14.91 1.44 19.60
C GLU A 873 -13.91 0.29 19.48
N LEU A 874 -13.43 -0.01 18.26
CA LEU A 874 -12.58 -1.16 17.99
C LEU A 874 -11.09 -0.83 18.05
N ARG A 875 -10.67 0.29 17.45
CA ARG A 875 -9.27 0.70 17.47
C ARG A 875 -8.90 1.36 18.79
N ASP A 876 -9.54 2.48 19.11
CA ASP A 876 -9.09 3.34 20.21
C ASP A 876 -9.32 2.71 21.59
N ARG A 877 -10.46 2.01 21.77
CA ARG A 877 -10.81 1.38 23.05
C ARG A 877 -10.37 -0.05 23.20
N ARG A 878 -10.31 -0.82 22.08
CA ARG A 878 -10.07 -2.29 22.11
C ARG A 878 -8.77 -2.73 21.49
N GLY A 879 -8.06 -1.84 20.79
CA GLY A 879 -6.70 -2.07 20.32
C GLY A 879 -6.59 -2.84 19.00
N ALA A 880 -7.66 -2.94 18.20
CA ALA A 880 -7.55 -3.34 16.82
C ALA A 880 -6.74 -2.30 16.04
N TYR A 881 -5.90 -2.71 15.08
CA TYR A 881 -5.16 -1.74 14.27
C TYR A 881 -6.09 -0.91 13.38
N GLY A 882 -7.12 -1.55 12.82
CA GLY A 882 -8.15 -0.89 12.04
C GLY A 882 -9.48 -1.61 12.10
N ALA A 883 -10.54 -0.90 11.75
CA ALA A 883 -11.89 -1.44 11.61
C ALA A 883 -12.58 -0.77 10.43
N TYR A 884 -13.07 -1.56 9.51
CA TYR A 884 -13.59 -1.11 8.22
C TYR A 884 -14.99 -1.66 7.99
N ILE A 885 -15.83 -0.87 7.33
CA ILE A 885 -17.15 -1.31 6.88
C ILE A 885 -17.40 -0.83 5.46
N TYR A 886 -18.06 -1.64 4.66
CA TYR A 886 -18.38 -1.34 3.28
C TYR A 886 -19.82 -1.70 2.99
N VAL A 887 -20.47 -0.84 2.21
CA VAL A 887 -21.82 -1.02 1.69
C VAL A 887 -21.70 -1.10 0.18
N GLU A 888 -21.74 -2.31 -0.35
CA GLU A 888 -21.47 -2.63 -1.75
C GLU A 888 -22.62 -3.40 -2.39
N ASP A 889 -22.54 -3.69 -3.67
CA ASP A 889 -23.58 -4.38 -4.42
C ASP A 889 -23.83 -5.82 -3.90
N GLU A 890 -22.79 -6.50 -3.43
CA GLU A 890 -22.85 -7.84 -2.84
C GLU A 890 -23.55 -7.85 -1.48
N GLY A 891 -23.45 -6.77 -0.72
CA GLY A 891 -24.01 -6.67 0.63
C GLY A 891 -23.29 -5.68 1.52
N ILE A 892 -23.51 -5.82 2.82
CA ILE A 892 -22.77 -5.05 3.84
C ILE A 892 -21.81 -5.99 4.55
N TYR A 893 -20.54 -5.63 4.55
CA TYR A 893 -19.52 -6.33 5.32
C TYR A 893 -18.67 -5.36 6.14
N SER A 894 -18.18 -5.87 7.26
CA SER A 894 -17.25 -5.16 8.11
C SER A 894 -16.18 -6.11 8.60
N TYR A 895 -14.95 -5.62 8.76
CA TYR A 895 -13.87 -6.43 9.33
C TYR A 895 -12.98 -5.61 10.27
N THR A 896 -12.42 -6.33 11.27
CA THR A 896 -11.29 -5.82 12.05
C THR A 896 -9.98 -6.28 11.44
N TYR A 897 -8.98 -5.42 11.49
CA TYR A 897 -7.63 -5.70 11.00
C TYR A 897 -6.64 -5.75 12.16
N ARG A 898 -5.91 -6.86 12.29
CA ARG A 898 -4.96 -7.11 13.38
C ARG A 898 -5.61 -6.89 14.76
N ASP A 899 -6.62 -7.67 15.07
CA ASP A 899 -7.45 -7.53 16.26
C ASP A 899 -7.01 -8.49 17.38
N PRO A 900 -6.70 -8.01 18.58
CA PRO A 900 -6.38 -8.89 19.71
C PRO A 900 -7.62 -9.59 20.29
N ASN A 901 -8.84 -9.18 19.93
CA ASN A 901 -10.11 -9.65 20.50
C ASN A 901 -10.96 -10.35 19.45
N ILE A 902 -11.87 -11.23 19.86
CA ILE A 902 -12.93 -11.81 19.02
C ILE A 902 -14.30 -11.43 19.58
N ALA A 903 -14.65 -11.90 20.77
CA ALA A 903 -15.97 -11.69 21.37
C ALA A 903 -16.29 -10.21 21.61
N ASP A 904 -15.33 -9.42 22.11
CA ASP A 904 -15.52 -7.99 22.37
C ASP A 904 -15.76 -7.20 21.07
N SER A 905 -15.15 -7.63 19.97
CA SER A 905 -15.32 -7.01 18.65
C SER A 905 -16.69 -7.32 18.06
N TYR A 906 -17.18 -8.55 18.19
CA TYR A 906 -18.54 -8.88 17.79
C TYR A 906 -19.60 -8.15 18.61
N ALA A 907 -19.37 -7.94 19.90
CA ALA A 907 -20.27 -7.14 20.73
C ALA A 907 -20.39 -5.67 20.25
N VAL A 908 -19.34 -5.14 19.62
CA VAL A 908 -19.41 -3.82 18.97
C VAL A 908 -20.26 -3.87 17.72
N TYR A 909 -20.11 -4.89 16.89
CA TYR A 909 -20.95 -5.07 15.70
C TYR A 909 -22.43 -5.23 16.03
N ASP A 910 -22.75 -5.93 17.12
CA ASP A 910 -24.15 -6.02 17.62
C ASP A 910 -24.74 -4.64 17.97
N GLY A 911 -23.91 -3.68 18.35
CA GLY A 911 -24.32 -2.31 18.65
C GLY A 911 -24.55 -1.40 17.44
N LEU A 912 -24.23 -1.83 16.21
CA LEU A 912 -24.32 -1.02 15.00
C LEU A 912 -25.75 -0.49 14.74
N ALA A 913 -26.75 -1.31 14.93
CA ALA A 913 -28.14 -0.91 14.71
C ALA A 913 -28.58 0.19 15.69
N ASP A 914 -28.27 0.02 16.98
CA ASP A 914 -28.62 1.00 18.01
C ASP A 914 -27.87 2.32 17.78
N PHE A 915 -26.61 2.26 17.32
CA PHE A 915 -25.87 3.45 16.91
C PHE A 915 -26.57 4.17 15.76
N MET A 916 -26.89 3.49 14.66
CA MET A 916 -27.48 4.10 13.47
C MET A 916 -28.92 4.58 13.66
N GLU A 917 -29.72 3.94 14.51
CA GLU A 917 -31.05 4.39 14.84
C GLU A 917 -31.05 5.66 15.73
N ASN A 918 -29.96 5.88 16.49
CA ASN A 918 -29.83 7.00 17.42
C ASN A 918 -28.80 8.05 16.98
N ILE A 919 -28.15 7.87 15.82
CA ILE A 919 -27.11 8.78 15.32
C ILE A 919 -27.66 10.20 15.19
N ARG A 920 -26.87 11.16 15.61
CA ARG A 920 -27.14 12.59 15.41
C ARG A 920 -26.00 13.19 14.65
N ILE A 921 -26.27 13.60 13.43
CA ILE A 921 -25.33 14.24 12.53
C ILE A 921 -25.95 15.56 12.05
N ASP A 922 -25.21 16.65 12.07
CA ASP A 922 -25.67 17.89 11.45
C ASP A 922 -25.35 17.89 9.94
N GLN A 923 -26.00 18.79 9.17
CA GLN A 923 -25.87 18.81 7.72
C GLN A 923 -24.45 19.20 7.27
N GLU A 924 -23.71 20.00 8.03
CA GLU A 924 -22.36 20.42 7.67
C GLU A 924 -21.39 19.23 7.80
N THR A 925 -21.48 18.48 8.88
CA THR A 925 -20.73 17.24 9.08
C THR A 925 -21.08 16.21 7.99
N LEU A 926 -22.38 16.02 7.69
CA LEU A 926 -22.82 15.12 6.63
C LEU A 926 -22.28 15.53 5.26
N ASN A 927 -22.27 16.84 4.97
CA ASN A 927 -21.68 17.37 3.74
C ASN A 927 -20.19 16.99 3.60
N GLY A 928 -19.45 16.93 4.70
CA GLY A 928 -18.05 16.45 4.70
C GLY A 928 -17.93 15.03 4.19
N TYR A 929 -18.72 14.09 4.73
CA TYR A 929 -18.72 12.71 4.25
C TYR A 929 -19.17 12.58 2.80
N ILE A 930 -20.12 13.41 2.37
CA ILE A 930 -20.52 13.49 0.96
C ILE A 930 -19.30 13.90 0.11
N LEU A 931 -18.56 14.95 0.52
CA LEU A 931 -17.39 15.45 -0.21
C LEU A 931 -16.30 14.37 -0.36
N ALA A 932 -15.95 13.70 0.73
CA ALA A 932 -14.92 12.66 0.70
C ALA A 932 -15.34 11.43 -0.13
N THR A 933 -16.60 11.01 -0.03
CA THR A 933 -17.11 9.89 -0.85
C THR A 933 -17.18 10.28 -2.32
N TYR A 934 -17.62 11.52 -2.59
CA TYR A 934 -17.70 12.03 -3.96
C TYR A 934 -16.33 12.12 -4.63
N SER A 935 -15.29 12.57 -3.92
CA SER A 935 -13.93 12.65 -4.48
C SER A 935 -13.40 11.30 -4.91
N ARG A 936 -13.64 10.25 -4.11
CA ARG A 936 -13.24 8.87 -4.44
C ARG A 936 -13.92 8.34 -5.70
N LEU A 937 -15.20 8.69 -5.90
CA LEU A 937 -15.91 8.33 -7.13
C LEU A 937 -15.43 9.15 -8.33
N ALA A 938 -15.04 10.41 -8.11
CA ALA A 938 -14.69 11.36 -9.16
C ALA A 938 -13.27 11.21 -9.71
N ILE A 939 -12.33 10.59 -8.97
CA ILE A 939 -10.94 10.37 -9.42
C ILE A 939 -10.92 9.61 -10.75
N GLY A 940 -11.81 8.62 -10.93
CA GLY A 940 -11.82 7.75 -12.09
C GLY A 940 -10.59 6.83 -12.15
N SER A 941 -10.35 6.25 -13.32
CA SER A 941 -9.15 5.45 -13.64
C SER A 941 -8.32 6.17 -14.71
N GLY A 942 -7.10 5.72 -14.95
CA GLY A 942 -6.28 6.16 -16.06
C GLY A 942 -6.94 5.92 -17.43
N GLU A 943 -6.30 6.35 -18.50
CA GLU A 943 -6.92 6.25 -19.83
C GLU A 943 -7.02 4.82 -20.32
N LEU A 944 -5.91 4.06 -20.29
CA LEU A 944 -5.87 2.67 -20.72
C LEU A 944 -6.47 1.73 -19.68
N SER A 945 -6.11 1.91 -18.40
CA SER A 945 -6.64 1.12 -17.29
C SER A 945 -8.15 1.28 -17.16
N GLY A 946 -8.67 2.50 -17.19
CA GLY A 946 -10.10 2.76 -17.16
C GLY A 946 -10.85 2.24 -18.38
N ALA A 947 -10.23 2.27 -19.56
CA ALA A 947 -10.80 1.66 -20.76
C ALA A 947 -10.89 0.12 -20.62
N SER A 948 -9.87 -0.52 -20.03
CA SER A 948 -9.90 -1.97 -19.76
C SER A 948 -10.97 -2.36 -18.74
N ASP A 949 -11.20 -1.52 -17.71
CA ASP A 949 -12.27 -1.69 -16.74
C ASP A 949 -13.65 -1.52 -17.40
N ALA A 950 -13.79 -0.52 -18.25
CA ALA A 950 -15.00 -0.29 -19.01
C ALA A 950 -15.33 -1.47 -19.96
N LEU A 951 -14.32 -2.10 -20.56
CA LEU A 951 -14.50 -3.35 -21.32
C LEU A 951 -14.99 -4.49 -20.44
N ALA A 952 -14.42 -4.66 -19.24
CA ALA A 952 -14.86 -5.69 -18.29
C ALA A 952 -16.32 -5.48 -17.88
N ASN A 953 -16.71 -4.23 -17.61
CA ASN A 953 -18.10 -3.86 -17.31
C ASN A 953 -19.04 -4.11 -18.52
N ALA A 954 -18.60 -3.78 -19.74
CA ALA A 954 -19.37 -4.06 -20.95
C ALA A 954 -19.58 -5.56 -21.17
N VAL A 955 -18.61 -6.43 -20.85
CA VAL A 955 -18.79 -7.89 -20.88
C VAL A 955 -19.92 -8.33 -19.97
N ARG A 956 -20.04 -7.71 -18.79
CA ARG A 956 -21.09 -7.96 -17.79
C ARG A 956 -22.42 -7.25 -18.09
N HIS A 957 -22.53 -6.53 -19.19
CA HIS A 957 -23.64 -5.61 -19.51
C HIS A 957 -23.91 -4.58 -18.41
N GLU A 958 -22.86 -4.09 -17.75
CA GLU A 958 -22.92 -3.06 -16.74
C GLU A 958 -22.79 -1.66 -17.37
N ASP A 959 -23.71 -0.75 -17.02
CA ASP A 959 -23.73 0.61 -17.57
C ASP A 959 -22.67 1.49 -16.88
N GLN A 960 -21.78 2.10 -17.64
CA GLN A 960 -20.76 3.04 -17.13
C GLN A 960 -21.37 4.25 -16.41
N THR A 961 -22.64 4.63 -16.70
CA THR A 961 -23.30 5.77 -16.07
C THR A 961 -23.70 5.54 -14.60
N VAL A 962 -23.58 4.32 -14.09
CA VAL A 962 -23.87 3.96 -12.70
C VAL A 962 -23.07 4.84 -11.71
N VAL A 963 -21.83 5.20 -12.05
CA VAL A 963 -21.02 6.09 -11.19
C VAL A 963 -21.64 7.49 -11.10
N LEU A 964 -22.15 8.03 -12.21
CA LEU A 964 -22.87 9.33 -12.21
C LEU A 964 -24.14 9.29 -11.36
N ASP A 965 -24.86 8.17 -11.37
CA ASP A 965 -26.05 8.00 -10.53
C ASP A 965 -25.68 7.88 -9.05
N LYS A 966 -24.58 7.18 -8.71
CA LYS A 966 -24.00 7.18 -7.36
C LYS A 966 -23.62 8.61 -6.92
N MET A 967 -22.95 9.37 -7.77
CA MET A 967 -22.58 10.77 -7.49
C MET A 967 -23.79 11.67 -7.25
N ARG A 968 -24.87 11.49 -8.01
CA ARG A 968 -26.13 12.27 -7.84
C ARG A 968 -26.85 11.89 -6.54
N SER A 969 -26.92 10.60 -6.22
CA SER A 969 -27.61 10.14 -5.00
C SER A 969 -26.93 10.68 -3.74
N LEU A 970 -25.60 10.77 -3.71
CA LEU A 970 -24.84 11.39 -2.62
C LEU A 970 -25.33 12.79 -2.27
N LYS A 971 -25.56 13.65 -3.29
CA LYS A 971 -26.03 15.03 -3.09
C LYS A 971 -27.44 15.12 -2.49
N THR A 972 -28.21 14.04 -2.46
CA THR A 972 -29.57 14.01 -1.91
C THR A 972 -29.64 13.76 -0.41
N MET A 973 -28.54 13.38 0.24
CA MET A 973 -28.52 13.04 1.67
C MET A 973 -28.91 14.23 2.55
N LYS A 974 -29.74 13.96 3.56
CA LYS A 974 -30.25 14.97 4.50
C LYS A 974 -30.07 14.49 5.94
N ALA A 975 -29.43 15.32 6.74
CA ALA A 975 -29.20 15.05 8.16
C ALA A 975 -30.53 14.86 8.94
N GLU A 976 -31.58 15.63 8.60
CA GLU A 976 -32.88 15.59 9.28
C GLU A 976 -33.54 14.18 9.22
N SER A 977 -33.37 13.45 8.12
CA SER A 977 -33.97 12.13 7.91
C SER A 977 -32.98 10.98 8.05
N PHE A 978 -31.72 11.23 8.38
CA PHE A 978 -30.62 10.27 8.27
C PHE A 978 -30.88 8.96 9.05
N ALA A 979 -31.10 9.06 10.37
CA ALA A 979 -31.37 7.88 11.21
C ALA A 979 -32.64 7.13 10.78
N GLN A 980 -33.68 7.85 10.34
CA GLN A 980 -34.93 7.25 9.89
C GLN A 980 -34.75 6.51 8.55
N THR A 981 -33.88 7.01 7.67
CA THR A 981 -33.60 6.40 6.36
C THR A 981 -32.72 5.17 6.48
N TYR A 982 -31.62 5.26 7.22
CA TYR A 982 -30.57 4.23 7.22
C TYR A 982 -30.57 3.33 8.46
N GLY A 983 -31.16 3.74 9.59
CA GLY A 983 -31.29 2.91 10.79
C GLY A 983 -31.92 1.53 10.50
N PRO A 984 -33.05 1.44 9.75
CA PRO A 984 -33.67 0.16 9.40
C PRO A 984 -32.77 -0.78 8.58
N LEU A 985 -31.85 -0.26 7.76
CA LEU A 985 -30.89 -1.06 7.01
C LEU A 985 -29.88 -1.73 7.95
N PHE A 986 -29.36 -0.96 8.92
CA PHE A 986 -28.41 -1.51 9.92
C PHE A 986 -29.10 -2.43 10.93
N ARG A 987 -30.39 -2.22 11.24
CA ARG A 987 -31.17 -3.20 12.01
C ARG A 987 -31.26 -4.54 11.26
N LYS A 988 -31.57 -4.52 9.96
CA LYS A 988 -31.56 -5.73 9.13
C LYS A 988 -30.16 -6.36 9.09
N LEU A 989 -29.08 -5.55 9.00
CA LEU A 989 -27.72 -6.07 9.06
C LEU A 989 -27.50 -6.85 10.35
N VAL A 990 -27.75 -6.24 11.52
CA VAL A 990 -27.53 -6.86 12.83
C VAL A 990 -28.39 -8.10 13.03
N ASP A 991 -29.63 -8.10 12.53
CA ASP A 991 -30.54 -9.24 12.65
C ASP A 991 -30.16 -10.44 11.75
N ASN A 992 -29.29 -10.24 10.73
CA ASN A 992 -29.05 -11.24 9.68
C ASN A 992 -27.59 -11.51 9.34
N TYR A 993 -26.61 -10.73 9.85
CA TYR A 993 -25.22 -10.99 9.50
C TYR A 993 -24.69 -12.29 10.12
N ARG A 994 -23.66 -12.84 9.50
CA ARG A 994 -22.92 -14.01 9.98
C ARG A 994 -21.51 -13.61 10.36
N TYR A 995 -20.92 -14.39 11.26
CA TYR A 995 -19.56 -14.22 11.73
C TYR A 995 -18.57 -15.05 10.92
N TYR A 996 -17.46 -14.47 10.57
CA TYR A 996 -16.32 -15.18 9.96
C TYR A 996 -15.03 -14.70 10.62
N THR A 997 -14.30 -15.63 11.24
CA THR A 997 -13.09 -15.26 12.00
C THR A 997 -11.91 -16.13 11.63
N THR A 998 -10.74 -15.53 11.53
CA THR A 998 -9.47 -16.26 11.55
C THR A 998 -8.73 -15.97 12.84
N GLY A 999 -8.05 -16.97 13.41
CA GLY A 999 -7.29 -16.85 14.64
C GLY A 999 -6.63 -18.16 15.04
N ASN A 1000 -5.79 -18.14 16.08
CA ASN A 1000 -5.18 -19.38 16.56
C ASN A 1000 -6.18 -20.26 17.33
N ALA A 1001 -5.82 -21.54 17.49
CA ALA A 1001 -6.67 -22.52 18.17
C ALA A 1001 -7.06 -22.11 19.60
N SER A 1002 -6.17 -21.44 20.32
CA SER A 1002 -6.44 -20.97 21.69
C SER A 1002 -7.46 -19.82 21.72
N ALA A 1003 -7.37 -18.87 20.80
CA ALA A 1003 -8.33 -17.76 20.69
C ALA A 1003 -9.70 -18.26 20.26
N ILE A 1004 -9.75 -19.10 19.20
CA ILE A 1004 -11.01 -19.64 18.68
C ILE A 1004 -11.70 -20.57 19.68
N SER A 1005 -10.96 -21.39 20.43
CA SER A 1005 -11.54 -22.30 21.42
C SER A 1005 -12.35 -21.60 22.51
N LYS A 1006 -12.02 -20.34 22.82
CA LYS A 1006 -12.74 -19.53 23.83
C LYS A 1006 -14.10 -19.05 23.36
N VAL A 1007 -14.31 -19.01 22.04
CA VAL A 1007 -15.52 -18.48 21.38
C VAL A 1007 -16.15 -19.50 20.43
N ALA A 1008 -15.72 -20.76 20.48
CA ALA A 1008 -16.14 -21.80 19.53
C ALA A 1008 -17.67 -21.99 19.47
N ASP A 1009 -18.38 -21.79 20.59
CA ASP A 1009 -19.85 -21.87 20.66
C ASP A 1009 -20.57 -20.81 19.82
N SER A 1010 -19.89 -19.75 19.42
CA SER A 1010 -20.43 -18.68 18.55
C SER A 1010 -20.43 -19.07 17.06
N PHE A 1011 -19.74 -20.14 16.69
CA PHE A 1011 -19.58 -20.56 15.30
C PHE A 1011 -20.26 -21.91 15.06
N SER A 1012 -20.96 -22.02 13.94
CA SER A 1012 -21.56 -23.29 13.50
C SER A 1012 -20.50 -24.25 12.96
N THR A 1013 -19.43 -23.72 12.41
CA THR A 1013 -18.34 -24.49 11.80
C THR A 1013 -17.00 -23.94 12.27
N VAL A 1014 -16.09 -24.84 12.65
CA VAL A 1014 -14.68 -24.51 12.90
C VAL A 1014 -13.84 -25.31 11.94
N LEU A 1015 -13.13 -24.61 11.04
CA LEU A 1015 -12.24 -25.21 10.05
C LEU A 1015 -10.81 -25.17 10.56
N ASP A 1016 -10.10 -26.28 10.40
CA ASP A 1016 -8.66 -26.38 10.62
C ASP A 1016 -8.01 -26.91 9.34
N PRO A 1017 -7.59 -26.03 8.41
CA PRO A 1017 -7.04 -26.44 7.13
C PRO A 1017 -5.75 -27.27 7.24
N PHE A 1018 -5.03 -27.15 8.36
CA PHE A 1018 -3.72 -27.77 8.57
C PHE A 1018 -3.75 -28.91 9.61
N GLY A 1019 -4.81 -29.00 10.44
CA GLY A 1019 -5.04 -30.10 11.35
C GLY A 1019 -5.35 -31.38 10.55
N GLY A 1020 -4.48 -32.39 10.62
CA GLY A 1020 -4.55 -33.60 9.80
C GLY A 1020 -5.96 -34.23 9.81
N ARG A 1021 -6.45 -34.57 8.62
CA ARG A 1021 -7.65 -35.36 8.39
C ARG A 1021 -7.46 -36.80 8.83
#